data_380d6a8cc55dc786397cc828b3581d81
#
_entry.id   380d6a8cc55dc786397cc828b3581d81
#
_cell.length_a   1.000
_cell.length_b   1.000
_cell.length_c   1.000
_cell.angle_alpha   90.00
_cell.angle_beta   90.00
_cell.angle_gamma   90.00
#
_symmetry.space_group_name_H-M   'P 1'
#
loop_
_entity.id
_entity.type
_entity.pdbx_description
1 polymer ?
#
loop_
_entity_poly.entity_id
_entity_poly.type
_entity_poly.pdbx_seq_one_letter_code
_entity_poly.pdbx_strand_id
1 'polypeptide(L)'
;MIWVVLTVVEDKTPGLREKSKEMKRPLETIIRRMVDSVNGNRPLSGLAAADQFRPKENGNEEVARNLNAAFLIVLSGSEHFLFEQAGEYLETLKGDNRWAEIATFYAEGVRRITREISEACLADKVYNEAFDEAAQWSTRSGTSWGDDAREKVWKLFFPEGVWCIGDHNERISELRKKRRVCITRLNQNPVNEPARQILFMSNLLITVPDDEEDIDSLSYRADMLRELKQIAQEKQKYWFDHPIQIGVKNEQNEAIYGLRGLNNAMAFEKARGVVRPDDKMTCLLSVSVTHDGLHRVVKDYLGEVYAGTEPFHHLNIHLFSEIDSKRILDDIILPGAEKYLGISDGDPIRRVFGVDGEYGRHYSFLKAISAFWQVLVDPVVKGSFKLDMDQVFDEEALIAETGQSALEHFVTPLWGAEGTEIEGRSVELGMMAGALVNERDIGHGLFTPDVPIPESVPEGEAVIFYSPLPMALSTRAEMMTCYDNDILDGIETCIQRIHVTGGTSAALIDSIRKHRPFTPSFIGRAEDQAYLLCCLFKNPDKNLRYLHKPGLIMRHDKEAFAGQAIEGAKLGKYIGDLVRTLYFSYYARALPWSVKQTKRIIDPFTGCFVSRIPFTVVYLRLALNLAGFFAPDDPVKKEEGLKLLTLSADRLEGLIRDLDNTPNPLSARYGDEKEGWDIFYDVLDRIEEGLAKGDDFAMELRQKTRELVNDCLVQVGR
;
A
#
# COMPACT_ATOMS: atom_id res chain seq x y z
N MET A 1 39.06 -17.40 -11.86
CA MET A 1 38.09 -18.51 -12.08
C MET A 1 36.79 -18.26 -11.26
N ILE A 2 36.82 -17.69 -10.07
CA ILE A 2 35.68 -17.31 -9.21
C ILE A 2 34.72 -16.32 -9.93
N TRP A 3 35.26 -15.52 -10.81
CA TRP A 3 34.56 -14.46 -11.53
C TRP A 3 33.52 -14.94 -12.57
N VAL A 4 33.71 -16.10 -13.15
CA VAL A 4 32.78 -16.67 -14.15
C VAL A 4 31.49 -17.11 -13.49
N VAL A 5 31.50 -17.47 -12.20
CA VAL A 5 30.36 -17.97 -11.45
C VAL A 5 29.39 -16.85 -11.08
N LEU A 6 29.87 -15.62 -10.76
CA LEU A 6 29.04 -14.49 -10.38
C LEU A 6 28.32 -13.79 -11.55
N THR A 7 28.74 -14.05 -12.79
CA THR A 7 28.29 -13.22 -13.92
C THR A 7 27.79 -14.00 -15.15
N VAL A 8 27.71 -15.31 -15.08
CA VAL A 8 27.14 -16.11 -16.20
C VAL A 8 25.64 -16.21 -15.97
N VAL A 9 24.88 -15.48 -16.77
CA VAL A 9 23.44 -15.69 -16.93
C VAL A 9 23.25 -17.02 -17.66
N GLU A 10 22.89 -18.08 -16.92
CA GLU A 10 22.43 -19.33 -17.50
C GLU A 10 20.98 -19.16 -17.93
N ASP A 11 20.74 -18.56 -19.09
CA ASP A 11 19.39 -18.42 -19.62
C ASP A 11 19.27 -19.04 -21.01
N LYS A 12 18.12 -19.69 -21.22
CA LYS A 12 17.78 -20.38 -22.46
C LYS A 12 17.21 -19.45 -23.53
N THR A 13 17.07 -18.14 -23.21
CA THR A 13 16.47 -17.15 -24.12
C THR A 13 17.47 -16.71 -25.18
N PRO A 14 17.24 -16.94 -26.49
CA PRO A 14 18.12 -16.50 -27.53
C PRO A 14 18.38 -14.98 -27.49
N GLY A 15 19.64 -14.57 -27.52
CA GLY A 15 20.05 -13.16 -27.51
C GLY A 15 20.26 -12.52 -26.14
N LEU A 16 19.69 -13.03 -25.06
CA LEU A 16 19.84 -12.45 -23.72
C LEU A 16 21.30 -12.51 -23.23
N ARG A 17 21.97 -13.64 -23.45
CA ARG A 17 23.38 -13.81 -23.07
C ARG A 17 24.33 -12.85 -23.80
N GLU A 18 24.07 -12.60 -25.09
CA GLU A 18 24.85 -11.62 -25.87
C GLU A 18 24.55 -10.20 -25.38
N LYS A 19 23.28 -9.85 -25.20
CA LYS A 19 22.88 -8.54 -24.70
C LYS A 19 23.45 -8.26 -23.31
N SER A 20 23.41 -9.23 -22.40
CA SER A 20 24.01 -9.11 -21.05
C SER A 20 25.51 -8.87 -21.09
N LYS A 21 26.21 -9.49 -22.02
CA LYS A 21 27.67 -9.25 -22.21
C LYS A 21 27.97 -7.85 -22.76
N GLU A 22 27.18 -7.43 -23.75
CA GLU A 22 27.29 -6.09 -24.35
C GLU A 22 27.03 -4.98 -23.31
N MET A 23 26.00 -5.14 -22.48
CA MET A 23 25.55 -4.13 -21.54
C MET A 23 26.33 -4.09 -20.23
N LYS A 24 27.04 -5.17 -19.88
CA LYS A 24 27.72 -5.31 -18.60
C LYS A 24 28.62 -4.12 -18.26
N ARG A 25 29.59 -3.80 -19.11
CA ARG A 25 30.55 -2.71 -18.87
C ARG A 25 29.89 -1.32 -18.84
N PRO A 26 28.97 -0.98 -19.75
CA PRO A 26 28.20 0.25 -19.65
C PRO A 26 27.38 0.36 -18.36
N LEU A 27 26.71 -0.71 -17.92
CA LEU A 27 25.95 -0.76 -16.68
C LEU A 27 26.85 -0.54 -15.45
N GLU A 28 27.99 -1.24 -15.37
CA GLU A 28 28.99 -1.06 -14.32
C GLU A 28 29.42 0.42 -14.22
N THR A 29 29.64 1.07 -15.36
CA THR A 29 30.05 2.48 -15.42
C THR A 29 28.94 3.42 -14.96
N ILE A 30 27.68 3.18 -15.35
CA ILE A 30 26.51 3.96 -14.90
C ILE A 30 26.39 3.84 -13.38
N ILE A 31 26.41 2.62 -12.84
CA ILE A 31 26.25 2.36 -11.40
C ILE A 31 27.40 3.02 -10.62
N ARG A 32 28.65 2.81 -11.05
CA ARG A 32 29.79 3.43 -10.40
C ARG A 32 29.65 4.94 -10.29
N ARG A 33 29.34 5.59 -11.41
CA ARG A 33 29.19 7.03 -11.46
C ARG A 33 28.03 7.52 -10.59
N MET A 34 26.92 6.79 -10.58
CA MET A 34 25.79 7.08 -9.71
C MET A 34 26.18 6.97 -8.24
N VAL A 35 26.82 5.88 -7.83
CA VAL A 35 27.23 5.66 -6.43
C VAL A 35 28.26 6.68 -5.97
N ASP A 36 29.21 7.05 -6.82
CA ASP A 36 30.21 8.09 -6.52
C ASP A 36 29.55 9.48 -6.34
N SER A 37 28.47 9.74 -7.04
CA SER A 37 27.74 11.01 -6.99
C SER A 37 26.83 11.13 -5.77
N VAL A 38 26.22 10.01 -5.35
CA VAL A 38 25.27 9.92 -4.22
C VAL A 38 25.92 10.19 -2.87
N ASN A 39 27.22 9.89 -2.74
CA ASN A 39 27.94 10.00 -1.47
C ASN A 39 28.57 11.38 -1.25
N GLY A 40 28.01 12.45 -1.76
CA GLY A 40 28.44 13.82 -1.51
C GLY A 40 29.89 14.10 -1.93
N ASN A 41 30.29 13.66 -3.12
CA ASN A 41 31.67 13.64 -3.62
C ASN A 41 32.63 12.74 -2.84
N ARG A 42 32.13 11.82 -2.03
CA ARG A 42 32.94 10.74 -1.48
C ARG A 42 32.90 9.57 -2.46
N PRO A 43 34.01 9.30 -3.20
CA PRO A 43 34.05 8.18 -4.11
C PRO A 43 33.81 6.85 -3.36
N LEU A 44 33.41 5.81 -4.08
CA LEU A 44 33.34 4.43 -3.55
C LEU A 44 34.59 4.02 -2.76
N SER A 45 35.72 4.61 -3.07
CA SER A 45 36.98 4.51 -2.29
C SER A 45 36.83 4.98 -0.83
N GLY A 46 35.84 5.81 -0.48
CA GLY A 46 35.53 6.18 0.89
C GLY A 46 34.64 5.20 1.65
N LEU A 47 34.02 4.23 0.95
CA LEU A 47 33.21 3.18 1.55
C LEU A 47 34.02 1.99 2.03
N ALA A 48 35.23 1.79 1.49
CA ALA A 48 36.06 0.65 1.82
C ALA A 48 37.57 0.97 1.76
N ALA A 49 38.29 0.61 2.82
CA ALA A 49 39.75 0.61 2.85
C ALA A 49 40.28 -0.77 2.45
N ALA A 50 41.54 -0.86 1.97
CA ALA A 50 42.14 -2.08 1.47
C ALA A 50 42.12 -3.30 2.43
N ASP A 51 42.05 -3.03 3.74
CA ASP A 51 42.09 -4.05 4.80
C ASP A 51 40.68 -4.44 5.30
N GLN A 52 39.63 -3.87 4.73
CA GLN A 52 38.27 -3.94 5.24
C GLN A 52 37.60 -5.30 5.05
N PHE A 53 37.97 -6.02 3.98
CA PHE A 53 37.35 -7.31 3.64
C PHE A 53 38.01 -8.49 4.33
N ARG A 54 38.16 -8.42 5.69
CA ARG A 54 38.72 -9.54 6.48
C ARG A 54 37.66 -10.12 7.39
N PRO A 55 37.12 -11.34 7.12
CA PRO A 55 35.93 -11.87 7.83
C PRO A 55 36.13 -12.17 9.32
N LYS A 56 37.36 -12.33 9.82
CA LYS A 56 37.63 -13.00 11.11
C LYS A 56 37.78 -12.07 12.33
N GLU A 57 37.78 -10.75 12.16
CA GLU A 57 38.12 -9.81 13.23
C GLU A 57 37.09 -8.71 13.46
N ASN A 58 36.00 -8.68 12.71
CA ASN A 58 35.06 -7.57 12.69
C ASN A 58 33.79 -7.87 13.51
N GLY A 59 33.23 -6.88 14.18
CA GLY A 59 31.91 -6.93 14.78
C GLY A 59 30.80 -7.11 13.72
N ASN A 60 29.59 -7.46 14.15
CA ASN A 60 28.48 -7.74 13.22
C ASN A 60 28.13 -6.57 12.33
N GLU A 61 28.14 -5.34 12.87
CA GLU A 61 27.86 -4.10 12.16
C GLU A 61 28.90 -3.83 11.06
N GLU A 62 30.16 -4.20 11.31
CA GLU A 62 31.22 -4.06 10.33
C GLU A 62 31.09 -5.11 9.21
N VAL A 63 30.72 -6.34 9.52
CA VAL A 63 30.45 -7.36 8.51
C VAL A 63 29.27 -6.96 7.63
N ALA A 64 28.20 -6.45 8.22
CA ALA A 64 27.03 -5.94 7.49
C ALA A 64 27.39 -4.78 6.56
N ARG A 65 28.17 -3.80 7.07
CA ARG A 65 28.71 -2.70 6.26
C ARG A 65 29.54 -3.22 5.09
N ASN A 66 30.42 -4.17 5.36
CA ASN A 66 31.32 -4.72 4.35
C ASN A 66 30.58 -5.52 3.28
N LEU A 67 29.53 -6.28 3.66
CA LEU A 67 28.67 -6.98 2.69
C LEU A 67 27.96 -5.98 1.76
N ASN A 68 27.39 -4.91 2.30
CA ASN A 68 26.74 -3.86 1.51
C ASN A 68 27.74 -3.13 0.60
N ALA A 69 28.92 -2.78 1.13
CA ALA A 69 29.98 -2.15 0.34
C ALA A 69 30.51 -3.10 -0.77
N ALA A 70 30.71 -4.38 -0.46
CA ALA A 70 31.15 -5.38 -1.44
C ALA A 70 30.13 -5.51 -2.59
N PHE A 71 28.84 -5.54 -2.29
CA PHE A 71 27.77 -5.55 -3.30
C PHE A 71 27.88 -4.34 -4.25
N LEU A 72 27.95 -3.11 -3.71
CA LEU A 72 28.05 -1.89 -4.50
C LEU A 72 29.34 -1.84 -5.33
N ILE A 73 30.47 -2.31 -4.77
CA ILE A 73 31.75 -2.38 -5.48
C ILE A 73 31.69 -3.37 -6.64
N VAL A 74 31.14 -4.58 -6.42
CA VAL A 74 30.98 -5.59 -7.46
C VAL A 74 30.07 -5.11 -8.58
N LEU A 75 28.97 -4.44 -8.25
CA LEU A 75 28.09 -3.83 -9.25
C LEU A 75 28.76 -2.69 -10.03
N SER A 76 29.69 -1.97 -9.42
CA SER A 76 30.45 -0.87 -10.05
C SER A 76 31.55 -1.33 -10.99
N GLY A 77 31.83 -2.63 -11.04
CA GLY A 77 32.67 -3.28 -12.02
C GLY A 77 34.16 -3.36 -11.70
N SER A 78 34.88 -4.07 -12.58
CA SER A 78 36.26 -4.47 -12.40
C SER A 78 37.30 -3.34 -12.43
N GLU A 79 36.91 -2.12 -12.74
CA GLU A 79 37.78 -0.94 -12.66
C GLU A 79 37.96 -0.43 -11.21
N HIS A 80 37.17 -0.90 -10.27
CA HIS A 80 37.36 -0.57 -8.86
C HIS A 80 38.47 -1.40 -8.24
N PHE A 81 39.42 -0.76 -7.55
CA PHE A 81 40.66 -1.42 -7.04
C PHE A 81 40.42 -2.54 -6.00
N LEU A 82 39.24 -2.53 -5.32
CA LEU A 82 38.82 -3.58 -4.36
C LEU A 82 37.88 -4.61 -4.97
N PHE A 83 37.65 -4.60 -6.26
CA PHE A 83 36.66 -5.43 -6.91
C PHE A 83 36.85 -6.93 -6.65
N GLU A 84 38.10 -7.43 -6.78
CA GLU A 84 38.40 -8.85 -6.55
C GLU A 84 38.19 -9.21 -5.08
N GLN A 85 38.70 -8.39 -4.14
CA GLN A 85 38.54 -8.62 -2.71
C GLN A 85 37.06 -8.59 -2.29
N ALA A 86 36.28 -7.66 -2.83
CA ALA A 86 34.84 -7.58 -2.57
C ALA A 86 34.09 -8.82 -3.06
N GLY A 87 34.43 -9.29 -4.26
CA GLY A 87 33.86 -10.52 -4.81
C GLY A 87 34.21 -11.77 -4.00
N GLU A 88 35.49 -11.90 -3.60
CA GLU A 88 35.97 -12.99 -2.73
C GLU A 88 35.30 -12.94 -1.35
N TYR A 89 35.07 -11.75 -0.81
CA TYR A 89 34.36 -11.55 0.46
C TYR A 89 32.93 -12.07 0.41
N LEU A 90 32.16 -11.70 -0.62
CA LEU A 90 30.79 -12.21 -0.82
C LEU A 90 30.78 -13.74 -0.96
N GLU A 91 31.68 -14.32 -1.74
CA GLU A 91 31.74 -15.77 -1.91
C GLU A 91 32.18 -16.51 -0.64
N THR A 92 33.13 -15.97 0.12
CA THR A 92 33.57 -16.56 1.39
C THR A 92 32.45 -16.62 2.40
N LEU A 93 31.65 -15.54 2.53
CA LEU A 93 30.57 -15.46 3.50
C LEU A 93 29.34 -16.30 3.14
N LYS A 94 29.20 -16.78 1.91
CA LYS A 94 28.19 -17.81 1.57
C LYS A 94 28.38 -19.12 2.34
N GLY A 95 29.57 -19.39 2.82
CA GLY A 95 29.88 -20.55 3.67
C GLY A 95 29.80 -20.29 5.18
N ASP A 96 29.44 -19.09 5.59
CA ASP A 96 29.33 -18.69 6.99
C ASP A 96 27.96 -19.04 7.57
N ASN A 97 27.90 -19.54 8.81
CA ASN A 97 26.64 -19.95 9.43
C ASN A 97 25.64 -18.79 9.66
N ARG A 98 26.14 -17.57 9.82
CA ARG A 98 25.31 -16.39 10.12
C ARG A 98 25.03 -15.53 8.88
N TRP A 99 26.01 -15.43 7.97
CA TRP A 99 26.00 -14.45 6.89
C TRP A 99 25.67 -15.05 5.53
N ALA A 100 25.53 -16.39 5.44
CA ALA A 100 25.34 -17.09 4.18
C ALA A 100 24.14 -16.58 3.38
N GLU A 101 23.02 -16.33 4.05
CA GLU A 101 21.78 -15.84 3.41
C GLU A 101 21.97 -14.44 2.83
N ILE A 102 22.54 -13.50 3.62
CA ILE A 102 22.79 -12.13 3.18
C ILE A 102 23.83 -12.07 2.05
N ALA A 103 24.91 -12.84 2.16
CA ALA A 103 25.92 -12.92 1.12
C ALA A 103 25.35 -13.51 -0.18
N THR A 104 24.48 -14.52 -0.08
CA THR A 104 23.76 -15.11 -1.21
C THR A 104 22.80 -14.11 -1.82
N PHE A 105 21.99 -13.43 -1.01
CA PHE A 105 21.07 -12.38 -1.45
C PHE A 105 21.79 -11.33 -2.30
N TYR A 106 22.92 -10.80 -1.86
CA TYR A 106 23.69 -9.82 -2.61
C TYR A 106 24.35 -10.39 -3.88
N ALA A 107 24.93 -11.56 -3.80
CA ALA A 107 25.56 -12.18 -4.98
C ALA A 107 24.53 -12.51 -6.07
N GLU A 108 23.35 -12.96 -5.68
CA GLU A 108 22.20 -13.14 -6.58
C GLU A 108 21.70 -11.81 -7.15
N GLY A 109 21.67 -10.74 -6.33
CA GLY A 109 21.31 -9.40 -6.74
C GLY A 109 22.15 -8.89 -7.92
N VAL A 110 23.47 -9.10 -7.89
CA VAL A 110 24.34 -8.72 -9.01
C VAL A 110 23.92 -9.38 -10.33
N ARG A 111 23.58 -10.67 -10.29
CA ARG A 111 23.14 -11.42 -11.47
C ARG A 111 21.77 -10.98 -11.96
N ARG A 112 20.82 -10.81 -11.03
CA ARG A 112 19.45 -10.41 -11.34
C ARG A 112 19.38 -9.02 -11.95
N ILE A 113 20.12 -8.05 -11.42
CA ILE A 113 20.18 -6.68 -11.96
C ILE A 113 20.65 -6.72 -13.42
N THR A 114 21.76 -7.41 -13.71
CA THR A 114 22.29 -7.49 -15.08
C THR A 114 21.29 -8.14 -16.03
N ARG A 115 20.63 -9.22 -15.60
CA ARG A 115 19.63 -9.92 -16.39
C ARG A 115 18.39 -9.03 -16.63
N GLU A 116 17.82 -8.47 -15.59
CA GLU A 116 16.57 -7.69 -15.67
C GLU A 116 16.72 -6.45 -16.57
N ILE A 117 17.83 -5.73 -16.47
CA ILE A 117 18.11 -4.59 -17.35
C ILE A 117 18.30 -5.06 -18.80
N SER A 118 18.99 -6.18 -19.03
CA SER A 118 19.17 -6.74 -20.37
C SER A 118 17.85 -7.16 -21.00
N GLU A 119 16.97 -7.80 -20.24
CA GLU A 119 15.61 -8.16 -20.66
C GLU A 119 14.78 -6.91 -21.00
N ALA A 120 14.84 -5.89 -20.15
CA ALA A 120 14.13 -4.64 -20.38
C ALA A 120 14.58 -3.93 -21.67
N CYS A 121 15.89 -3.91 -21.95
CA CYS A 121 16.42 -3.34 -23.17
C CYS A 121 16.06 -4.15 -24.42
N LEU A 122 15.99 -5.47 -24.33
CA LEU A 122 15.53 -6.32 -25.44
C LEU A 122 14.03 -6.14 -25.71
N ALA A 123 13.25 -6.01 -24.66
CA ALA A 123 11.79 -5.92 -24.75
C ALA A 123 11.28 -4.55 -25.19
N ASP A 124 12.05 -3.46 -24.96
CA ASP A 124 11.59 -2.10 -25.20
C ASP A 124 12.70 -1.22 -25.78
N LYS A 125 12.48 -0.79 -27.02
CA LYS A 125 13.43 0.09 -27.74
C LYS A 125 13.64 1.43 -27.01
N VAL A 126 12.59 2.03 -26.46
CA VAL A 126 12.67 3.31 -25.73
C VAL A 126 13.53 3.16 -24.48
N TYR A 127 13.37 2.05 -23.78
CA TYR A 127 14.20 1.75 -22.60
C TYR A 127 15.67 1.52 -23.00
N ASN A 128 15.92 0.82 -24.12
CA ASN A 128 17.28 0.65 -24.62
C ASN A 128 17.93 1.97 -25.00
N GLU A 129 17.20 2.87 -25.67
CA GLU A 129 17.67 4.23 -26.00
C GLU A 129 18.02 5.03 -24.74
N ALA A 130 17.19 4.95 -23.69
CA ALA A 130 17.48 5.58 -22.40
C ALA A 130 18.73 4.99 -21.73
N PHE A 131 18.94 3.68 -21.86
CA PHE A 131 20.15 3.03 -21.37
C PHE A 131 21.40 3.54 -22.12
N ASP A 132 21.35 3.63 -23.43
CA ASP A 132 22.45 4.14 -24.26
C ASP A 132 22.79 5.61 -23.94
N GLU A 133 21.76 6.45 -23.69
CA GLU A 133 21.95 7.85 -23.22
C GLU A 133 22.66 7.91 -21.86
N ALA A 134 22.26 7.08 -20.90
CA ALA A 134 22.88 7.00 -19.59
C ALA A 134 24.32 6.46 -19.66
N ALA A 135 24.57 5.47 -20.54
CA ALA A 135 25.90 4.94 -20.79
C ALA A 135 26.83 5.99 -21.37
N GLN A 136 26.40 6.76 -22.37
CA GLN A 136 27.15 7.86 -22.95
C GLN A 136 27.45 8.96 -21.92
N TRP A 137 26.46 9.31 -21.08
CA TRP A 137 26.66 10.26 -19.99
C TRP A 137 27.72 9.76 -19.01
N SER A 138 27.65 8.49 -18.64
CA SER A 138 28.55 7.91 -17.62
C SER A 138 30.02 7.92 -18.02
N THR A 139 30.34 7.94 -19.31
CA THR A 139 31.72 7.97 -19.85
C THR A 139 32.28 9.38 -20.04
N ARG A 140 31.47 10.44 -19.96
CA ARG A 140 31.95 11.81 -20.15
C ARG A 140 32.73 12.30 -18.93
N SER A 141 33.97 12.77 -19.13
CA SER A 141 34.76 13.37 -18.07
C SER A 141 34.24 14.77 -17.70
N GLY A 142 34.29 15.11 -16.41
CA GLY A 142 34.02 16.47 -15.90
C GLY A 142 32.54 16.85 -15.74
N THR A 143 31.59 15.96 -15.97
CA THR A 143 30.17 16.26 -15.71
C THR A 143 29.85 16.01 -14.24
N SER A 144 29.44 17.07 -13.52
CA SER A 144 28.94 16.98 -12.15
C SER A 144 27.54 16.31 -12.12
N TRP A 145 27.14 15.84 -10.94
CA TRP A 145 25.75 15.42 -10.71
C TRP A 145 24.85 16.67 -10.73
N GLY A 146 23.99 16.76 -11.72
CA GLY A 146 23.05 17.86 -11.92
C GLY A 146 21.79 17.36 -12.63
N ASP A 147 20.93 18.28 -13.06
CA ASP A 147 19.62 17.93 -13.64
C ASP A 147 19.72 17.03 -14.87
N ASP A 148 20.73 17.25 -15.75
CA ASP A 148 20.96 16.40 -16.92
C ASP A 148 21.34 14.95 -16.53
N ALA A 149 22.19 14.79 -15.52
CA ALA A 149 22.57 13.50 -14.99
C ALA A 149 21.40 12.78 -14.34
N ARG A 150 20.65 13.51 -13.51
CA ARG A 150 19.46 13.02 -12.81
C ARG A 150 18.41 12.55 -13.81
N GLU A 151 18.11 13.34 -14.84
CA GLU A 151 17.13 12.96 -15.87
C GLU A 151 17.50 11.64 -16.54
N LYS A 152 18.77 11.44 -16.92
CA LYS A 152 19.21 10.21 -17.57
C LYS A 152 19.14 9.00 -16.64
N VAL A 153 19.54 9.14 -15.40
CA VAL A 153 19.43 8.07 -14.39
C VAL A 153 17.97 7.75 -14.09
N TRP A 154 17.12 8.76 -13.96
CA TRP A 154 15.71 8.55 -13.71
C TRP A 154 14.96 7.92 -14.89
N LYS A 155 15.33 8.21 -16.13
CA LYS A 155 14.78 7.50 -17.31
C LYS A 155 14.93 5.99 -17.19
N LEU A 156 15.99 5.52 -16.52
CA LEU A 156 16.21 4.09 -16.30
C LEU A 156 15.47 3.57 -15.07
N PHE A 157 15.66 4.22 -13.93
CA PHE A 157 15.27 3.66 -12.63
C PHE A 157 13.98 4.23 -12.08
N PHE A 158 13.60 5.44 -12.49
CA PHE A 158 12.44 6.17 -11.97
C PHE A 158 11.82 7.09 -13.04
N PRO A 159 11.21 6.54 -14.12
CA PRO A 159 10.69 7.34 -15.22
C PRO A 159 9.58 8.31 -14.82
N GLU A 160 8.82 8.02 -13.77
CA GLU A 160 7.82 8.92 -13.21
C GLU A 160 8.43 10.20 -12.62
N GLY A 161 9.64 10.10 -12.10
CA GLY A 161 10.42 11.26 -11.65
C GLY A 161 10.77 12.20 -12.80
N VAL A 162 11.11 11.65 -13.96
CA VAL A 162 11.42 12.44 -15.16
C VAL A 162 10.20 13.27 -15.60
N TRP A 163 9.00 12.66 -15.57
CA TRP A 163 7.78 13.37 -15.90
C TRP A 163 7.53 14.57 -14.98
N CYS A 164 8.00 14.50 -13.74
CA CYS A 164 7.86 15.59 -12.77
C CYS A 164 8.91 16.70 -12.91
N ILE A 165 9.96 16.53 -13.74
CA ILE A 165 10.94 17.58 -14.03
C ILE A 165 10.29 18.67 -14.88
N GLY A 166 10.53 19.95 -14.55
CA GLY A 166 10.03 21.09 -15.28
C GLY A 166 9.04 21.94 -14.49
N ASP A 167 8.16 22.66 -15.17
CA ASP A 167 7.18 23.53 -14.53
C ASP A 167 6.06 22.70 -13.85
N HIS A 168 5.99 22.78 -12.53
CA HIS A 168 5.01 22.04 -11.75
C HIS A 168 3.57 22.46 -12.06
N ASN A 169 3.32 23.74 -12.34
CA ASN A 169 1.97 24.21 -12.67
C ASN A 169 1.51 23.68 -14.03
N GLU A 170 2.42 23.58 -14.99
CA GLU A 170 2.13 22.93 -16.27
C GLU A 170 1.77 21.46 -16.06
N ARG A 171 2.55 20.71 -15.26
CA ARG A 171 2.28 19.29 -14.96
C ARG A 171 0.97 19.08 -14.20
N ILE A 172 0.66 19.95 -13.25
CA ILE A 172 -0.64 19.97 -12.55
C ILE A 172 -1.78 20.18 -13.55
N SER A 173 -1.63 21.17 -14.46
CA SER A 173 -2.64 21.44 -15.49
C SER A 173 -2.85 20.25 -16.46
N GLU A 174 -1.77 19.57 -16.85
CA GLU A 174 -1.84 18.35 -17.66
C GLU A 174 -2.60 17.22 -16.96
N LEU A 175 -2.31 16.98 -15.67
CA LEU A 175 -3.02 15.98 -14.86
C LEU A 175 -4.51 16.32 -14.75
N ARG A 176 -4.87 17.57 -14.45
CA ARG A 176 -6.26 18.01 -14.36
C ARG A 176 -7.01 17.79 -15.68
N LYS A 177 -6.41 18.15 -16.82
CA LYS A 177 -6.97 17.89 -18.15
C LYS A 177 -7.18 16.41 -18.39
N LYS A 178 -6.21 15.57 -18.05
CA LYS A 178 -6.27 14.11 -18.20
C LYS A 178 -7.40 13.51 -17.36
N ARG A 179 -7.70 14.08 -16.18
CA ARG A 179 -8.69 13.59 -15.23
C ARG A 179 -10.08 14.18 -15.40
N ARG A 180 -10.27 15.07 -16.32
CA ARG A 180 -11.58 15.70 -16.57
C ARG A 180 -12.61 14.68 -17.06
N VAL A 181 -13.82 14.79 -16.51
CA VAL A 181 -15.01 14.04 -16.93
C VAL A 181 -16.11 15.04 -17.27
N CYS A 182 -16.73 14.87 -18.43
CA CYS A 182 -17.97 15.56 -18.78
C CYS A 182 -19.14 14.67 -18.36
N ILE A 183 -20.01 15.18 -17.50
CA ILE A 183 -21.15 14.45 -16.95
C ILE A 183 -22.23 14.30 -18.04
N THR A 184 -22.72 13.10 -18.23
CA THR A 184 -23.82 12.78 -19.17
C THR A 184 -25.11 12.42 -18.45
N ARG A 185 -25.01 11.89 -17.23
CA ARG A 185 -26.17 11.52 -16.41
C ARG A 185 -25.81 11.56 -14.93
N LEU A 186 -26.59 12.30 -14.16
CA LEU A 186 -26.48 12.31 -12.70
C LEU A 186 -27.06 11.03 -12.08
N ASN A 187 -26.61 10.69 -10.87
CA ASN A 187 -27.20 9.61 -10.08
C ASN A 187 -28.64 9.95 -9.72
N GLN A 188 -29.59 9.09 -10.08
CA GLN A 188 -31.02 9.28 -9.84
C GLN A 188 -31.44 8.85 -8.42
N ASN A 189 -30.58 8.10 -7.71
CA ASN A 189 -30.80 7.64 -6.35
C ASN A 189 -29.59 7.95 -5.46
N PRO A 190 -29.23 9.24 -5.28
CA PRO A 190 -28.05 9.62 -4.52
C PRO A 190 -28.21 9.30 -3.02
N VAL A 191 -27.09 9.34 -2.30
CA VAL A 191 -27.10 9.38 -0.84
C VAL A 191 -27.71 10.70 -0.39
N ASN A 192 -28.69 10.66 0.52
CA ASN A 192 -29.37 11.83 1.07
C ASN A 192 -29.47 11.81 2.59
N GLU A 193 -29.27 10.66 3.23
CA GLU A 193 -29.17 10.48 4.68
C GLU A 193 -27.86 9.76 5.02
N PRO A 194 -26.69 10.44 4.93
CA PRO A 194 -25.39 9.79 4.98
C PRO A 194 -25.15 9.01 6.28
N ALA A 195 -25.62 9.49 7.44
CA ALA A 195 -25.48 8.78 8.72
C ALA A 195 -26.15 7.40 8.73
N ARG A 196 -27.18 7.18 7.92
CA ARG A 196 -27.93 5.92 7.81
C ARG A 196 -27.57 5.10 6.57
N GLN A 197 -27.14 5.77 5.52
CA GLN A 197 -26.94 5.15 4.20
C GLN A 197 -25.48 4.82 3.91
N ILE A 198 -24.56 5.22 4.78
CA ILE A 198 -23.13 4.94 4.64
C ILE A 198 -22.63 4.12 5.82
N LEU A 199 -21.90 3.05 5.52
CA LEU A 199 -21.11 2.31 6.51
C LEU A 199 -19.73 2.94 6.61
N PHE A 200 -19.34 3.35 7.79
CA PHE A 200 -17.99 3.85 8.06
C PHE A 200 -17.09 2.69 8.45
N MET A 201 -15.94 2.55 7.83
CA MET A 201 -15.15 1.34 7.91
C MET A 201 -13.67 1.62 8.15
N SER A 202 -13.05 0.81 8.96
CA SER A 202 -11.60 0.80 9.12
C SER A 202 -11.07 -0.60 9.37
N ASN A 203 -9.77 -0.76 9.15
CA ASN A 203 -9.02 -1.94 9.56
C ASN A 203 -8.14 -1.59 10.76
N LEU A 204 -8.05 -2.52 11.69
CA LEU A 204 -7.14 -2.46 12.84
C LEU A 204 -6.15 -3.60 12.73
N LEU A 205 -4.88 -3.33 13.02
CA LEU A 205 -3.86 -4.35 13.19
C LEU A 205 -3.42 -4.35 14.65
N ILE A 206 -3.55 -5.48 15.32
CA ILE A 206 -3.25 -5.61 16.75
C ILE A 206 -1.99 -6.47 16.93
N THR A 207 -1.11 -6.05 17.84
CA THR A 207 0.11 -6.78 18.17
C THR A 207 0.28 -6.97 19.67
N VAL A 208 1.17 -7.88 20.04
CA VAL A 208 1.65 -8.04 21.42
C VAL A 208 2.64 -6.93 21.79
N PRO A 209 2.84 -6.62 23.07
CA PRO A 209 3.95 -5.78 23.51
C PRO A 209 5.30 -6.37 23.13
N ASP A 210 6.31 -5.51 22.93
CA ASP A 210 7.64 -5.93 22.47
C ASP A 210 8.41 -6.72 23.52
N ASP A 211 8.21 -6.41 24.82
CA ASP A 211 8.93 -7.01 25.94
C ASP A 211 8.00 -7.78 26.91
N GLU A 212 8.50 -8.87 27.49
CA GLU A 212 7.78 -9.64 28.51
C GLU A 212 7.49 -8.82 29.78
N GLU A 213 8.38 -7.88 30.15
CA GLU A 213 8.19 -6.98 31.30
C GLU A 213 6.99 -6.05 31.08
N ASP A 214 6.77 -5.61 29.84
CA ASP A 214 5.61 -4.82 29.47
C ASP A 214 4.32 -5.63 29.64
N ILE A 215 4.32 -6.92 29.26
CA ILE A 215 3.15 -7.82 29.46
C ILE A 215 2.82 -7.97 30.94
N ASP A 216 3.82 -8.12 31.83
CA ASP A 216 3.60 -8.26 33.27
C ASP A 216 3.04 -6.99 33.92
N SER A 217 3.28 -5.84 33.31
CA SER A 217 2.77 -4.55 33.78
C SER A 217 1.27 -4.32 33.47
N LEU A 218 0.68 -5.13 32.58
CA LEU A 218 -0.70 -4.96 32.13
C LEU A 218 -1.71 -5.36 33.21
N SER A 219 -2.78 -4.60 33.33
CA SER A 219 -3.86 -4.84 34.29
C SER A 219 -4.95 -5.77 33.75
N TYR A 220 -4.53 -6.91 33.16
CA TYR A 220 -5.44 -7.93 32.64
C TYR A 220 -5.48 -9.17 33.50
N ARG A 221 -6.43 -10.06 33.23
CA ARG A 221 -6.56 -11.35 33.94
C ARG A 221 -5.30 -12.21 33.77
N ALA A 222 -4.94 -12.95 34.79
CA ALA A 222 -3.71 -13.75 34.79
C ALA A 222 -3.66 -14.86 33.72
N ASP A 223 -4.82 -15.34 33.27
CA ASP A 223 -4.91 -16.27 32.14
C ASP A 223 -4.55 -15.59 30.82
N MET A 224 -5.07 -14.38 30.57
CA MET A 224 -4.76 -13.57 29.40
C MET A 224 -3.27 -13.18 29.34
N LEU A 225 -2.69 -12.75 30.47
CA LEU A 225 -1.26 -12.42 30.54
C LEU A 225 -0.36 -13.60 30.18
N ARG A 226 -0.71 -14.81 30.68
CA ARG A 226 0.04 -16.03 30.32
C ARG A 226 -0.09 -16.38 28.84
N GLU A 227 -1.27 -16.21 28.27
CA GLU A 227 -1.51 -16.44 26.84
C GLU A 227 -0.73 -15.43 25.99
N LEU A 228 -0.74 -14.13 26.33
CA LEU A 228 0.05 -13.09 25.65
C LEU A 228 1.55 -13.39 25.65
N LYS A 229 2.12 -13.88 26.76
CA LYS A 229 3.53 -14.29 26.81
C LYS A 229 3.86 -15.45 25.88
N GLN A 230 2.93 -16.39 25.69
CA GLN A 230 3.11 -17.48 24.73
C GLN A 230 3.02 -16.98 23.30
N ILE A 231 2.07 -16.10 23.04
CA ILE A 231 1.85 -15.50 21.71
C ILE A 231 3.04 -14.62 21.30
N ALA A 232 3.65 -13.89 22.23
CA ALA A 232 4.84 -13.07 21.96
C ALA A 232 6.06 -13.88 21.49
N GLN A 233 6.08 -15.20 21.72
CA GLN A 233 7.12 -16.09 21.19
C GLN A 233 6.81 -16.64 19.79
N GLU A 234 5.60 -16.40 19.27
CA GLU A 234 5.24 -16.80 17.91
C GLU A 234 5.97 -15.93 16.90
N LYS A 235 6.14 -16.44 15.66
CA LYS A 235 6.68 -15.63 14.55
C LYS A 235 5.65 -14.58 14.12
N GLN A 236 6.05 -13.30 14.16
CA GLN A 236 5.23 -12.21 13.61
C GLN A 236 5.04 -12.41 12.12
N LYS A 237 3.80 -12.26 11.63
CA LYS A 237 3.42 -12.50 10.24
C LYS A 237 3.35 -11.22 9.41
N TYR A 238 2.86 -10.11 9.99
CA TYR A 238 2.59 -8.87 9.28
C TYR A 238 3.35 -7.69 9.89
N TRP A 239 3.96 -6.84 9.02
CA TRP A 239 4.96 -5.85 9.44
C TRP A 239 4.73 -4.45 8.85
N PHE A 240 3.72 -4.29 7.99
CA PHE A 240 3.69 -3.16 7.07
C PHE A 240 3.24 -1.84 7.66
N ASP A 241 2.64 -1.85 8.85
CA ASP A 241 2.15 -0.64 9.50
C ASP A 241 2.62 -0.57 10.96
N HIS A 242 2.15 0.45 11.69
CA HIS A 242 2.31 0.56 13.13
C HIS A 242 1.12 -0.14 13.80
N PRO A 243 1.23 -1.41 14.18
CA PRO A 243 0.13 -2.10 14.83
C PRO A 243 -0.13 -1.49 16.21
N ILE A 244 -1.41 -1.54 16.64
CA ILE A 244 -1.79 -1.15 18.00
C ILE A 244 -1.31 -2.23 18.95
N GLN A 245 -0.42 -1.88 19.85
CA GLN A 245 0.05 -2.81 20.90
C GLN A 245 -1.02 -3.02 21.95
N ILE A 246 -1.21 -4.28 22.38
CA ILE A 246 -2.05 -4.59 23.53
C ILE A 246 -1.47 -3.89 24.77
N GLY A 247 -2.32 -3.15 25.49
CA GLY A 247 -1.92 -2.37 26.66
C GLY A 247 -1.49 -0.94 26.40
N VAL A 248 -1.48 -0.49 25.13
CA VAL A 248 -1.24 0.92 24.84
C VAL A 248 -2.29 1.81 25.53
N LYS A 249 -1.85 2.95 26.05
CA LYS A 249 -2.74 3.89 26.73
C LYS A 249 -3.82 4.43 25.78
N ASN A 250 -5.00 4.70 26.32
CA ASN A 250 -6.14 5.19 25.54
C ASN A 250 -5.82 6.47 24.73
N GLU A 251 -4.97 7.35 25.26
CA GLU A 251 -4.55 8.58 24.62
C GLU A 251 -3.61 8.34 23.42
N GLN A 252 -3.00 7.16 23.37
CA GLN A 252 -2.07 6.73 22.31
C GLN A 252 -2.68 5.66 21.40
N ASN A 253 -3.94 5.27 21.63
CA ASN A 253 -4.63 4.24 20.86
C ASN A 253 -5.37 4.86 19.68
N GLU A 254 -4.91 4.59 18.46
CA GLU A 254 -5.49 5.16 17.25
C GLU A 254 -6.97 4.74 17.05
N ALA A 255 -7.35 3.51 17.44
CA ALA A 255 -8.74 3.10 17.33
C ALA A 255 -9.68 3.95 18.20
N ILE A 256 -9.23 4.29 19.42
CA ILE A 256 -9.98 5.20 20.31
C ILE A 256 -9.99 6.62 19.72
N TYR A 257 -8.87 7.09 19.19
CA TYR A 257 -8.76 8.40 18.59
C TYR A 257 -9.75 8.57 17.42
N GLY A 258 -9.73 7.66 16.46
CA GLY A 258 -10.63 7.71 15.30
C GLY A 258 -12.10 7.57 15.67
N LEU A 259 -12.46 6.63 16.57
CA LEU A 259 -13.84 6.46 17.03
C LEU A 259 -14.33 7.68 17.80
N ARG A 260 -13.49 8.32 18.62
CA ARG A 260 -13.83 9.57 19.29
C ARG A 260 -14.06 10.70 18.29
N GLY A 261 -13.20 10.79 17.25
CA GLY A 261 -13.37 11.74 16.15
C GLY A 261 -14.73 11.56 15.45
N LEU A 262 -15.09 10.33 15.08
CA LEU A 262 -16.40 10.04 14.46
C LEU A 262 -17.58 10.33 15.40
N ASN A 263 -17.45 9.98 16.68
CA ASN A 263 -18.50 10.27 17.66
C ASN A 263 -18.72 11.78 17.83
N ASN A 264 -17.64 12.57 17.85
CA ASN A 264 -17.71 14.03 17.95
C ASN A 264 -18.29 14.65 16.66
N ALA A 265 -17.89 14.17 15.49
CA ALA A 265 -18.45 14.60 14.22
C ALA A 265 -19.97 14.35 14.19
N MET A 266 -20.44 13.17 14.60
CA MET A 266 -21.87 12.88 14.69
C MET A 266 -22.61 13.77 15.71
N ALA A 267 -21.99 14.07 16.86
CA ALA A 267 -22.57 15.00 17.82
C ALA A 267 -22.72 16.40 17.23
N PHE A 268 -21.70 16.86 16.50
CA PHE A 268 -21.69 18.13 15.81
C PHE A 268 -22.79 18.23 14.74
N GLU A 269 -22.92 17.20 13.90
CA GLU A 269 -23.92 17.12 12.84
C GLU A 269 -25.37 17.12 13.41
N LYS A 270 -25.57 16.43 14.53
CA LYS A 270 -26.87 16.48 15.26
C LYS A 270 -27.18 17.88 15.80
N ALA A 271 -26.20 18.56 16.39
CA ALA A 271 -26.33 19.89 16.91
C ALA A 271 -26.69 20.92 15.81
N ARG A 272 -26.22 20.71 14.59
CA ARG A 272 -26.56 21.51 13.41
C ARG A 272 -27.89 21.11 12.77
N GLY A 273 -28.49 20.00 13.16
CA GLY A 273 -29.71 19.48 12.56
C GLY A 273 -29.57 18.85 11.18
N VAL A 274 -28.33 18.53 10.76
CA VAL A 274 -28.06 17.81 9.52
C VAL A 274 -28.45 16.34 9.66
N VAL A 275 -28.31 15.79 10.87
CA VAL A 275 -28.64 14.40 11.22
C VAL A 275 -29.71 14.40 12.30
N ARG A 276 -30.65 13.45 12.27
CA ARG A 276 -31.69 13.31 13.28
C ARG A 276 -31.08 12.97 14.65
N PRO A 277 -31.69 13.43 15.77
CA PRO A 277 -31.14 13.18 17.11
C PRO A 277 -30.91 11.69 17.44
N ASP A 278 -31.80 10.81 16.96
CA ASP A 278 -31.78 9.38 17.27
C ASP A 278 -30.89 8.55 16.31
N ASP A 279 -30.44 9.12 15.20
CA ASP A 279 -29.61 8.40 14.25
C ASP A 279 -28.24 8.12 14.86
N LYS A 280 -27.69 6.95 14.54
CA LYS A 280 -26.32 6.54 14.88
C LYS A 280 -25.56 6.17 13.61
N MET A 281 -24.28 6.50 13.59
CA MET A 281 -23.37 6.06 12.52
C MET A 281 -22.96 4.62 12.75
N THR A 282 -23.05 3.78 11.72
CA THR A 282 -22.60 2.38 11.79
C THR A 282 -21.15 2.28 11.37
N CYS A 283 -20.32 1.82 12.32
CA CYS A 283 -18.87 1.64 12.13
C CYS A 283 -18.54 0.14 12.07
N LEU A 284 -17.90 -0.29 10.99
CA LEU A 284 -17.42 -1.67 10.82
C LEU A 284 -15.89 -1.68 10.90
N LEU A 285 -15.34 -2.40 11.88
CA LEU A 285 -13.92 -2.53 12.08
C LEU A 285 -13.49 -3.96 11.78
N SER A 286 -12.62 -4.16 10.80
CA SER A 286 -11.95 -5.42 10.58
C SER A 286 -10.73 -5.49 11.48
N VAL A 287 -10.60 -6.56 12.26
CA VAL A 287 -9.53 -6.72 13.25
C VAL A 287 -8.59 -7.83 12.81
N SER A 288 -7.45 -7.44 12.29
CA SER A 288 -6.33 -8.32 11.93
C SER A 288 -5.31 -8.36 13.08
N VAL A 289 -4.47 -9.38 13.08
CA VAL A 289 -3.48 -9.60 14.13
C VAL A 289 -2.11 -9.94 13.56
N THR A 290 -1.06 -9.54 14.25
CA THR A 290 0.33 -9.84 13.84
C THR A 290 0.77 -11.25 14.14
N HIS A 291 0.15 -11.90 15.15
CA HIS A 291 0.46 -13.24 15.62
C HIS A 291 -0.83 -14.08 15.68
N ASP A 292 -0.79 -15.33 15.24
CA ASP A 292 -1.98 -16.19 15.11
C ASP A 292 -2.73 -16.38 16.44
N GLY A 293 -2.01 -16.50 17.52
CA GLY A 293 -2.60 -16.68 18.84
C GLY A 293 -3.51 -15.54 19.28
N LEU A 294 -3.28 -14.32 18.77
CA LEU A 294 -4.08 -13.13 19.12
C LEU A 294 -5.55 -13.23 18.70
N HIS A 295 -5.89 -14.05 17.71
CA HIS A 295 -7.30 -14.21 17.30
C HIS A 295 -8.24 -14.62 18.45
N ARG A 296 -7.72 -15.30 19.46
CA ARG A 296 -8.52 -15.76 20.60
C ARG A 296 -8.82 -14.66 21.60
N VAL A 297 -7.95 -13.67 21.70
CA VAL A 297 -7.98 -12.65 22.78
C VAL A 297 -8.36 -11.25 22.28
N VAL A 298 -8.21 -10.99 20.98
CA VAL A 298 -8.29 -9.63 20.42
C VAL A 298 -9.66 -8.96 20.60
N LYS A 299 -10.77 -9.70 20.47
CA LYS A 299 -12.12 -9.13 20.66
C LYS A 299 -12.39 -8.83 22.14
N ASP A 300 -11.95 -9.69 23.05
CA ASP A 300 -12.07 -9.45 24.49
C ASP A 300 -11.24 -8.23 24.90
N TYR A 301 -10.00 -8.14 24.38
CA TYR A 301 -9.13 -6.98 24.59
C TYR A 301 -9.80 -5.68 24.15
N LEU A 302 -10.26 -5.60 22.89
CA LEU A 302 -10.91 -4.40 22.37
C LEU A 302 -12.21 -4.08 23.12
N GLY A 303 -12.95 -5.10 23.52
CA GLY A 303 -14.15 -4.93 24.37
C GLY A 303 -13.81 -4.29 25.71
N GLU A 304 -12.75 -4.73 26.39
CA GLU A 304 -12.28 -4.12 27.65
C GLU A 304 -11.75 -2.70 27.45
N VAL A 305 -10.99 -2.46 26.37
CA VAL A 305 -10.51 -1.11 26.01
C VAL A 305 -11.68 -0.13 25.81
N TYR A 306 -12.69 -0.53 25.05
CA TYR A 306 -13.85 0.36 24.79
C TYR A 306 -14.74 0.54 26.01
N ALA A 307 -14.90 -0.48 26.87
CA ALA A 307 -15.60 -0.35 28.13
C ALA A 307 -14.90 0.60 29.12
N GLY A 308 -13.58 0.71 29.03
CA GLY A 308 -12.74 1.63 29.83
C GLY A 308 -12.68 3.06 29.32
N THR A 309 -13.39 3.40 28.22
CA THR A 309 -13.43 4.75 27.63
C THR A 309 -14.78 5.43 27.86
N GLU A 310 -14.84 6.74 27.58
CA GLU A 310 -16.13 7.45 27.48
C GLU A 310 -16.99 6.78 26.39
N PRO A 311 -18.30 6.56 26.66
CA PRO A 311 -19.17 5.86 25.72
C PRO A 311 -19.31 6.60 24.38
N PHE A 312 -19.25 5.87 23.29
CA PHE A 312 -19.49 6.37 21.94
C PHE A 312 -21.00 6.39 21.63
N HIS A 313 -21.72 7.33 22.22
CA HIS A 313 -23.20 7.39 22.21
C HIS A 313 -23.81 7.49 20.81
N HIS A 314 -23.05 8.01 19.83
CA HIS A 314 -23.52 8.30 18.49
C HIS A 314 -23.12 7.23 17.47
N LEU A 315 -22.45 6.16 17.91
CA LEU A 315 -21.95 5.10 17.04
C LEU A 315 -22.59 3.74 17.37
N ASN A 316 -22.72 2.89 16.33
CA ASN A 316 -22.90 1.45 16.44
C ASN A 316 -21.61 0.82 15.92
N ILE A 317 -20.82 0.19 16.79
CA ILE A 317 -19.48 -0.32 16.46
C ILE A 317 -19.55 -1.85 16.35
N HIS A 318 -19.20 -2.39 15.19
CA HIS A 318 -19.13 -3.82 14.94
C HIS A 318 -17.67 -4.24 14.68
N LEU A 319 -17.19 -5.23 15.42
CA LEU A 319 -15.85 -5.81 15.28
C LEU A 319 -15.93 -7.15 14.54
N PHE A 320 -15.23 -7.24 13.42
CA PHE A 320 -15.10 -8.46 12.64
C PHE A 320 -13.67 -9.00 12.75
N SER A 321 -13.53 -10.16 13.40
CA SER A 321 -12.29 -10.93 13.47
C SER A 321 -12.25 -11.99 12.36
N GLU A 322 -11.13 -12.71 12.22
CA GLU A 322 -11.03 -13.85 11.30
C GLU A 322 -12.01 -14.97 11.69
N ILE A 323 -12.34 -15.12 12.99
CA ILE A 323 -13.33 -16.08 13.45
C ILE A 323 -14.73 -15.71 12.93
N ASP A 324 -15.08 -14.44 12.97
CA ASP A 324 -16.38 -13.97 12.48
C ASP A 324 -16.48 -14.09 10.95
N SER A 325 -15.39 -13.79 10.23
CA SER A 325 -15.37 -13.97 8.78
C SER A 325 -15.53 -15.44 8.37
N LYS A 326 -14.95 -16.38 9.10
CA LYS A 326 -15.18 -17.83 8.90
C LYS A 326 -16.63 -18.22 9.17
N ARG A 327 -17.25 -17.71 10.23
CA ARG A 327 -18.68 -17.93 10.50
C ARG A 327 -19.56 -17.39 9.36
N ILE A 328 -19.27 -16.19 8.84
CA ILE A 328 -20.00 -15.66 7.67
C ILE A 328 -19.90 -16.61 6.48
N LEU A 329 -18.70 -17.14 6.22
CA LEU A 329 -18.52 -18.10 5.14
C LEU A 329 -19.28 -19.40 5.39
N ASP A 330 -19.06 -20.05 6.54
CA ASP A 330 -19.57 -21.39 6.82
C ASP A 330 -21.08 -21.42 7.01
N ASP A 331 -21.66 -20.39 7.63
CA ASP A 331 -23.08 -20.37 7.99
C ASP A 331 -23.97 -19.70 6.93
N ILE A 332 -23.40 -18.83 6.06
CA ILE A 332 -24.19 -18.01 5.13
C ILE A 332 -23.73 -18.19 3.68
N ILE A 333 -22.47 -17.88 3.37
CA ILE A 333 -22.03 -17.79 1.96
C ILE A 333 -21.92 -19.17 1.31
N LEU A 334 -21.29 -20.15 1.98
CA LEU A 334 -21.11 -21.49 1.41
C LEU A 334 -22.42 -22.25 1.29
N PRO A 335 -23.34 -22.22 2.27
CA PRO A 335 -24.69 -22.76 2.07
C PRO A 335 -25.45 -22.10 0.91
N GLY A 336 -25.29 -20.76 0.75
CA GLY A 336 -25.84 -20.06 -0.41
C GLY A 336 -25.22 -20.48 -1.73
N ALA A 337 -23.89 -20.67 -1.78
CA ALA A 337 -23.16 -21.13 -2.96
C ALA A 337 -23.62 -22.56 -3.37
N GLU A 338 -23.75 -23.46 -2.42
CA GLU A 338 -24.25 -24.81 -2.68
C GLU A 338 -25.68 -24.78 -3.19
N LYS A 339 -26.57 -24.05 -2.52
CA LYS A 339 -28.00 -24.01 -2.85
C LYS A 339 -28.28 -23.34 -4.20
N TYR A 340 -27.67 -22.19 -4.46
CA TYR A 340 -28.06 -21.38 -5.63
C TYR A 340 -27.14 -21.53 -6.83
N LEU A 341 -25.87 -21.92 -6.62
CA LEU A 341 -24.87 -22.03 -7.68
C LEU A 341 -24.42 -23.48 -7.92
N GLY A 342 -24.78 -24.42 -7.01
CA GLY A 342 -24.32 -25.80 -7.08
C GLY A 342 -22.83 -25.97 -6.80
N ILE A 343 -22.22 -25.01 -6.12
CA ILE A 343 -20.78 -24.99 -5.78
C ILE A 343 -20.62 -25.58 -4.38
N SER A 344 -20.03 -26.78 -4.29
CA SER A 344 -19.71 -27.44 -3.02
C SER A 344 -18.28 -27.20 -2.56
N ASP A 345 -17.37 -26.82 -3.47
CA ASP A 345 -15.99 -26.44 -3.13
C ASP A 345 -15.94 -24.98 -2.69
N GLY A 346 -15.74 -24.76 -1.38
CA GLY A 346 -15.62 -23.43 -0.79
C GLY A 346 -14.22 -22.83 -0.80
N ASP A 347 -13.21 -23.57 -1.26
CA ASP A 347 -11.81 -23.13 -1.20
C ASP A 347 -11.54 -21.81 -1.92
N PRO A 348 -12.09 -21.53 -3.11
CA PRO A 348 -11.85 -20.24 -3.78
C PRO A 348 -12.28 -19.04 -2.93
N ILE A 349 -13.45 -19.12 -2.28
CA ILE A 349 -13.96 -18.02 -1.44
C ILE A 349 -13.17 -17.94 -0.12
N ARG A 350 -12.84 -19.08 0.50
CA ARG A 350 -12.06 -19.11 1.76
C ARG A 350 -10.70 -18.45 1.63
N ARG A 351 -10.07 -18.53 0.46
CA ARG A 351 -8.76 -17.90 0.20
C ARG A 351 -8.83 -16.38 0.20
N VAL A 352 -9.96 -15.80 -0.18
CA VAL A 352 -10.07 -14.35 -0.40
C VAL A 352 -10.84 -13.62 0.69
N PHE A 353 -11.88 -14.23 1.24
CA PHE A 353 -12.73 -13.59 2.22
C PHE A 353 -12.20 -13.79 3.65
N GLY A 354 -11.88 -12.72 4.33
CA GLY A 354 -11.41 -12.72 5.71
C GLY A 354 -10.59 -11.50 6.05
N VAL A 355 -10.28 -11.35 7.34
CA VAL A 355 -9.56 -10.19 7.89
C VAL A 355 -8.11 -10.50 8.22
N ASP A 356 -7.73 -11.78 8.31
CA ASP A 356 -6.36 -12.17 8.58
C ASP A 356 -5.53 -12.19 7.31
N GLY A 357 -4.47 -11.42 7.27
CA GLY A 357 -3.62 -11.32 6.09
C GLY A 357 -3.01 -9.94 5.89
N GLU A 358 -2.45 -9.76 4.72
CA GLU A 358 -1.98 -8.46 4.26
C GLU A 358 -3.15 -7.49 4.05
N TYR A 359 -2.89 -6.20 4.03
CA TYR A 359 -3.93 -5.15 3.92
C TYR A 359 -4.88 -5.34 2.74
N GLY A 360 -4.41 -5.90 1.61
CA GLY A 360 -5.26 -6.20 0.45
C GLY A 360 -6.43 -7.12 0.77
N ARG A 361 -6.21 -8.13 1.63
CA ARG A 361 -7.26 -9.07 2.00
C ARG A 361 -8.35 -8.40 2.84
N HIS A 362 -8.00 -7.71 3.92
CA HIS A 362 -9.03 -7.06 4.75
C HIS A 362 -9.61 -5.79 4.11
N TYR A 363 -8.90 -5.09 3.24
CA TYR A 363 -9.49 -4.02 2.46
C TYR A 363 -10.62 -4.53 1.55
N SER A 364 -10.36 -5.63 0.84
CA SER A 364 -11.38 -6.30 0.01
C SER A 364 -12.52 -6.85 0.85
N PHE A 365 -12.23 -7.41 2.03
CA PHE A 365 -13.24 -7.83 3.00
C PHE A 365 -14.15 -6.69 3.40
N LEU A 366 -13.61 -5.51 3.78
CA LEU A 366 -14.43 -4.36 4.17
C LEU A 366 -15.37 -3.93 3.04
N LYS A 367 -14.92 -3.94 1.79
CA LYS A 367 -15.78 -3.63 0.66
C LYS A 367 -16.84 -4.72 0.41
N ALA A 368 -16.47 -5.97 0.55
CA ALA A 368 -17.38 -7.12 0.40
C ALA A 368 -18.42 -7.18 1.52
N ILE A 369 -18.03 -6.91 2.78
CA ILE A 369 -18.97 -6.90 3.91
C ILE A 369 -20.00 -5.79 3.77
N SER A 370 -19.71 -4.69 3.06
CA SER A 370 -20.70 -3.66 2.78
C SER A 370 -21.79 -4.15 1.82
N ALA A 371 -21.42 -4.94 0.81
CA ALA A 371 -22.38 -5.57 -0.09
C ALA A 371 -23.23 -6.64 0.64
N PHE A 372 -22.58 -7.43 1.48
CA PHE A 372 -23.25 -8.40 2.35
C PHE A 372 -24.23 -7.70 3.29
N TRP A 373 -23.85 -6.57 3.88
CA TRP A 373 -24.70 -5.78 4.76
C TRP A 373 -25.95 -5.26 4.05
N GLN A 374 -25.80 -4.66 2.88
CA GLN A 374 -26.93 -4.17 2.08
C GLN A 374 -27.95 -5.28 1.78
N VAL A 375 -27.50 -6.46 1.39
CA VAL A 375 -28.39 -7.57 0.99
C VAL A 375 -29.07 -8.22 2.20
N LEU A 376 -28.32 -8.46 3.28
CA LEU A 376 -28.76 -9.37 4.34
C LEU A 376 -29.10 -8.65 5.67
N VAL A 377 -28.59 -7.45 5.91
CA VAL A 377 -28.82 -6.73 7.17
C VAL A 377 -29.74 -5.54 6.97
N ASP A 378 -29.33 -4.53 6.20
CA ASP A 378 -30.08 -3.31 5.99
C ASP A 378 -30.00 -2.81 4.53
N PRO A 379 -31.07 -2.93 3.75
CA PRO A 379 -31.11 -2.52 2.35
C PRO A 379 -31.16 -0.98 2.16
N VAL A 380 -31.28 -0.19 3.22
CA VAL A 380 -31.21 1.28 3.15
C VAL A 380 -29.79 1.77 2.89
N VAL A 381 -28.79 0.96 3.25
CA VAL A 381 -27.39 1.28 3.05
C VAL A 381 -27.05 1.32 1.56
N LYS A 382 -26.47 2.42 1.11
CA LYS A 382 -26.11 2.65 -0.30
C LYS A 382 -24.60 2.69 -0.55
N GLY A 383 -23.83 3.07 0.46
CA GLY A 383 -22.41 3.30 0.33
C GLY A 383 -21.59 2.87 1.52
N SER A 384 -20.30 2.84 1.30
CA SER A 384 -19.31 2.64 2.35
C SER A 384 -18.24 3.72 2.27
N PHE A 385 -17.71 4.13 3.40
CA PHE A 385 -16.60 5.07 3.52
C PHE A 385 -15.48 4.45 4.36
N LYS A 386 -14.32 4.24 3.77
CA LYS A 386 -13.12 3.75 4.47
C LYS A 386 -12.33 4.95 4.98
N LEU A 387 -11.97 4.91 6.24
CA LEU A 387 -11.06 5.85 6.89
C LEU A 387 -10.00 5.07 7.68
N ASP A 388 -8.89 5.73 7.98
CA ASP A 388 -7.91 5.22 8.93
C ASP A 388 -8.21 5.79 10.32
N MET A 389 -7.92 5.05 11.38
CA MET A 389 -8.30 5.46 12.73
C MET A 389 -7.43 6.60 13.30
N ASP A 390 -6.35 6.93 12.63
CA ASP A 390 -5.49 8.07 12.93
C ASP A 390 -5.98 9.40 12.30
N GLN A 391 -7.19 9.42 11.72
CA GLN A 391 -7.77 10.55 11.01
C GLN A 391 -9.11 10.99 11.62
N VAL A 392 -9.36 12.28 11.58
CA VAL A 392 -10.61 12.88 12.07
C VAL A 392 -11.14 13.94 11.11
N PHE A 393 -12.45 14.18 11.15
CA PHE A 393 -13.06 15.35 10.57
C PHE A 393 -12.95 16.52 11.55
N ASP A 394 -12.27 17.60 11.13
CA ASP A 394 -12.34 18.87 11.79
C ASP A 394 -13.52 19.64 11.21
N GLU A 395 -14.69 19.49 11.83
CA GLU A 395 -15.95 20.02 11.32
C GLU A 395 -15.97 21.54 11.25
N GLU A 396 -15.35 22.23 12.22
CA GLU A 396 -15.29 23.70 12.24
C GLU A 396 -14.43 24.21 11.10
N ALA A 397 -13.26 23.61 10.88
CA ALA A 397 -12.38 23.94 9.77
C ALA A 397 -13.04 23.60 8.42
N LEU A 398 -13.69 22.44 8.29
CA LEU A 398 -14.41 22.06 7.06
C LEU A 398 -15.46 23.10 6.67
N ILE A 399 -16.29 23.53 7.62
CA ILE A 399 -17.32 24.54 7.36
C ILE A 399 -16.69 25.89 7.01
N ALA A 400 -15.65 26.30 7.72
CA ALA A 400 -14.96 27.56 7.44
C ALA A 400 -14.32 27.57 6.03
N GLU A 401 -13.78 26.45 5.60
CA GLU A 401 -13.08 26.31 4.31
C GLU A 401 -14.04 26.06 3.13
N THR A 402 -15.13 25.32 3.35
CA THR A 402 -15.95 24.77 2.26
C THR A 402 -17.44 25.17 2.35
N GLY A 403 -17.88 25.67 3.48
CA GLY A 403 -19.29 25.95 3.78
C GLY A 403 -20.14 24.70 4.08
N GLN A 404 -19.54 23.50 4.08
CA GLN A 404 -20.21 22.21 4.29
C GLN A 404 -19.52 21.40 5.39
N SER A 405 -20.28 20.64 6.16
CA SER A 405 -19.77 19.67 7.12
C SER A 405 -19.38 18.35 6.43
N ALA A 406 -18.74 17.44 7.17
CA ALA A 406 -18.30 16.15 6.64
C ALA A 406 -19.44 15.36 6.01
N LEU A 407 -20.59 15.23 6.68
CA LEU A 407 -21.71 14.45 6.15
C LEU A 407 -22.40 15.16 4.97
N GLU A 408 -22.44 16.48 4.94
CA GLU A 408 -22.99 17.24 3.81
C GLU A 408 -22.18 17.00 2.52
N HIS A 409 -20.86 16.75 2.61
CA HIS A 409 -20.02 16.43 1.46
C HIS A 409 -20.39 15.12 0.74
N PHE A 410 -21.03 14.17 1.44
CA PHE A 410 -21.50 12.93 0.81
C PHE A 410 -22.80 13.10 0.03
N VAL A 411 -23.56 14.20 0.29
CA VAL A 411 -24.84 14.45 -0.37
C VAL A 411 -24.58 15.12 -1.73
N THR A 412 -24.28 14.32 -2.73
CA THR A 412 -24.04 14.80 -4.09
C THR A 412 -24.55 13.82 -5.15
N PRO A 413 -25.28 14.30 -6.18
CA PRO A 413 -25.70 13.45 -7.29
C PRO A 413 -24.56 13.08 -8.26
N LEU A 414 -23.38 13.66 -8.09
CA LEU A 414 -22.17 13.26 -8.84
C LEU A 414 -21.63 11.90 -8.41
N TRP A 415 -21.85 11.50 -7.16
CA TRP A 415 -21.48 10.18 -6.69
C TRP A 415 -22.45 9.14 -7.27
N GLY A 416 -21.96 8.33 -8.20
CA GLY A 416 -22.73 7.42 -9.04
C GLY A 416 -23.17 8.03 -10.37
N ALA A 417 -22.71 9.24 -10.71
CA ALA A 417 -22.96 9.84 -12.03
C ALA A 417 -22.19 9.09 -13.12
N GLU A 418 -22.69 9.21 -14.33
CA GLU A 418 -22.04 8.74 -15.55
C GLU A 418 -21.49 9.90 -16.35
N GLY A 419 -20.39 9.67 -17.05
CA GLY A 419 -19.77 10.71 -17.85
C GLY A 419 -18.83 10.15 -18.91
N THR A 420 -18.14 11.06 -19.59
CA THR A 420 -17.13 10.72 -20.60
C THR A 420 -15.81 11.38 -20.24
N GLU A 421 -14.74 10.59 -20.15
CA GLU A 421 -13.40 11.10 -19.96
C GLU A 421 -12.78 11.64 -21.26
N ILE A 422 -11.66 12.34 -21.16
CA ILE A 422 -11.04 13.06 -22.29
C ILE A 422 -10.72 12.16 -23.50
N GLU A 423 -10.45 10.87 -23.27
CA GLU A 423 -10.19 9.89 -24.34
C GLU A 423 -11.48 9.30 -24.95
N GLY A 424 -12.64 9.81 -24.58
CA GLY A 424 -13.95 9.39 -25.11
C GLY A 424 -14.51 8.12 -24.49
N ARG A 425 -13.85 7.55 -23.44
CA ARG A 425 -14.37 6.39 -22.74
C ARG A 425 -15.47 6.78 -21.77
N SER A 426 -16.53 5.97 -21.71
CA SER A 426 -17.57 6.13 -20.70
C SER A 426 -17.08 5.72 -19.32
N VAL A 427 -17.41 6.50 -18.31
CA VAL A 427 -17.06 6.25 -16.91
C VAL A 427 -18.28 6.34 -16.00
N GLU A 428 -18.23 5.59 -14.91
CA GLU A 428 -19.15 5.65 -13.80
C GLU A 428 -18.39 6.11 -12.56
N LEU A 429 -18.81 7.20 -11.95
CA LEU A 429 -18.22 7.76 -10.74
C LEU A 429 -18.78 7.06 -9.50
N GLY A 430 -18.73 5.73 -9.49
CA GLY A 430 -19.29 4.89 -8.42
C GLY A 430 -18.51 4.92 -7.12
N MET A 431 -17.30 5.46 -7.13
CA MET A 431 -16.47 5.67 -5.96
C MET A 431 -16.22 7.17 -5.75
N MET A 432 -15.84 7.56 -4.53
CA MET A 432 -15.54 8.95 -4.18
C MET A 432 -14.24 9.00 -3.37
N ALA A 433 -13.41 9.99 -3.62
CA ALA A 433 -12.19 10.23 -2.88
C ALA A 433 -12.14 11.67 -2.38
N GLY A 434 -11.89 11.81 -1.10
CA GLY A 434 -11.54 13.06 -0.44
C GLY A 434 -10.02 13.25 -0.35
N ALA A 435 -9.58 14.00 0.62
CA ALA A 435 -8.17 14.23 0.92
C ALA A 435 -7.87 13.86 2.38
N LEU A 436 -6.68 13.30 2.58
CA LEU A 436 -6.06 13.19 3.88
C LEU A 436 -4.99 14.27 3.98
N VAL A 437 -4.98 15.04 5.05
CA VAL A 437 -4.08 16.17 5.24
C VAL A 437 -3.37 16.05 6.58
N ASN A 438 -2.04 16.04 6.57
CA ASN A 438 -1.28 16.20 7.79
C ASN A 438 -1.31 17.69 8.21
N GLU A 439 -1.70 17.98 9.45
CA GLU A 439 -1.78 19.34 9.99
C GLU A 439 -0.52 20.19 9.73
N ARG A 440 0.66 19.58 9.86
CA ARG A 440 1.94 20.26 9.63
C ARG A 440 2.18 20.63 8.18
N ASP A 441 1.58 19.88 7.26
CA ASP A 441 1.86 19.96 5.83
C ASP A 441 0.71 20.57 5.02
N ILE A 442 -0.39 20.95 5.67
CA ILE A 442 -1.57 21.58 5.04
C ILE A 442 -1.17 22.74 4.12
N GLY A 443 -0.31 23.63 4.59
CA GLY A 443 0.16 24.78 3.83
C GLY A 443 0.98 24.41 2.59
N HIS A 444 1.53 23.20 2.52
CA HIS A 444 2.31 22.68 1.41
C HIS A 444 1.48 21.77 0.48
N GLY A 445 0.26 21.43 0.84
CA GLY A 445 -0.59 20.52 0.10
C GLY A 445 -0.06 19.09 0.07
N LEU A 446 0.52 18.63 1.16
CA LEU A 446 1.17 17.34 1.29
C LEU A 446 0.37 16.38 2.15
N PHE A 447 0.46 15.13 1.84
CA PHE A 447 -0.54 14.21 2.26
C PHE A 447 -0.07 12.95 2.90
N THR A 448 1.14 12.54 2.87
CA THR A 448 1.51 11.35 3.59
C THR A 448 2.66 11.60 4.53
N PRO A 449 2.51 11.25 5.79
CA PRO A 449 3.59 11.27 6.76
C PRO A 449 4.70 10.27 6.39
N ASP A 450 4.42 9.36 5.45
CA ASP A 450 5.33 8.28 5.07
C ASP A 450 6.41 8.71 4.06
N VAL A 451 6.27 9.88 3.45
CA VAL A 451 7.23 10.38 2.45
C VAL A 451 7.68 11.78 2.83
N PRO A 452 8.78 11.90 3.60
CA PRO A 452 9.31 13.20 3.96
C PRO A 452 9.77 13.95 2.71
N ILE A 453 9.52 15.25 2.68
CA ILE A 453 10.11 16.13 1.67
C ILE A 453 11.59 16.31 2.04
N PRO A 454 12.52 16.07 1.11
CA PRO A 454 13.91 16.37 1.38
C PRO A 454 14.11 17.88 1.52
N GLU A 455 14.65 18.28 2.65
CA GLU A 455 15.03 19.68 2.92
C GLU A 455 16.33 20.07 2.21
N SER A 456 17.08 19.10 1.72
CA SER A 456 18.39 19.26 1.11
C SER A 456 18.51 18.50 -0.22
N VAL A 457 19.69 18.55 -0.82
CA VAL A 457 20.00 17.75 -2.02
C VAL A 457 19.78 16.27 -1.71
N PRO A 458 19.03 15.53 -2.55
CA PRO A 458 18.78 14.11 -2.33
C PRO A 458 20.07 13.32 -2.15
N GLU A 459 20.12 12.50 -1.11
CA GLU A 459 21.21 11.59 -0.79
C GLU A 459 20.72 10.14 -0.75
N GLY A 460 21.63 9.17 -0.78
CA GLY A 460 21.30 7.76 -0.71
C GLY A 460 20.36 7.32 -1.82
N GLU A 461 19.31 6.57 -1.48
CA GLU A 461 18.36 6.05 -2.46
C GLU A 461 17.55 7.14 -3.17
N ALA A 462 17.34 8.29 -2.53
CA ALA A 462 16.57 9.39 -3.09
C ALA A 462 17.18 9.95 -4.40
N VAL A 463 18.45 9.72 -4.66
CA VAL A 463 19.10 10.10 -5.92
C VAL A 463 18.51 9.35 -7.12
N ILE A 464 18.17 8.08 -6.96
CA ILE A 464 17.61 7.24 -8.02
C ILE A 464 16.10 7.04 -7.90
N PHE A 465 15.53 7.28 -6.74
CA PHE A 465 14.12 7.09 -6.46
C PHE A 465 13.58 8.21 -5.57
N TYR A 466 13.30 9.34 -6.18
CA TYR A 466 12.79 10.52 -5.49
C TYR A 466 11.26 10.50 -5.47
N SER A 467 10.70 9.75 -4.53
CA SER A 467 9.27 9.52 -4.45
C SER A 467 8.37 10.74 -4.11
N PRO A 468 8.81 11.79 -3.39
CA PRO A 468 7.95 12.92 -3.05
C PRO A 468 7.38 13.69 -4.24
N LEU A 469 8.14 13.83 -5.32
CA LEU A 469 7.71 14.63 -6.49
C LEU A 469 6.45 14.11 -7.17
N PRO A 470 6.35 12.83 -7.57
CA PRO A 470 5.14 12.29 -8.18
C PRO A 470 3.92 12.43 -7.27
N MET A 471 4.10 12.21 -5.97
CA MET A 471 3.03 12.33 -4.99
C MET A 471 2.59 13.79 -4.83
N ALA A 472 3.50 14.73 -4.66
CA ALA A 472 3.18 16.15 -4.49
C ALA A 472 2.40 16.70 -5.70
N LEU A 473 2.75 16.30 -6.91
CA LEU A 473 2.05 16.70 -8.12
C LEU A 473 0.64 16.08 -8.21
N SER A 474 0.50 14.79 -7.96
CA SER A 474 -0.80 14.13 -7.94
C SER A 474 -1.71 14.71 -6.88
N THR A 475 -1.15 14.99 -5.70
CA THR A 475 -1.84 15.66 -4.60
C THR A 475 -2.38 17.02 -5.00
N ARG A 476 -1.55 17.91 -5.54
CA ARG A 476 -1.98 19.26 -5.93
C ARG A 476 -2.96 19.24 -7.10
N ALA A 477 -2.78 18.30 -8.04
CA ALA A 477 -3.64 18.19 -9.21
C ALA A 477 -4.99 17.55 -8.93
N GLU A 478 -5.03 16.55 -8.06
CA GLU A 478 -6.20 15.71 -7.87
C GLU A 478 -6.85 15.87 -6.49
N MET A 479 -6.06 15.98 -5.41
CA MET A 479 -6.61 16.05 -4.06
C MET A 479 -7.01 17.45 -3.62
N MET A 480 -6.20 18.46 -3.99
CA MET A 480 -6.44 19.86 -3.58
C MET A 480 -7.15 20.67 -4.65
N THR A 481 -7.60 20.04 -5.73
CA THR A 481 -8.34 20.75 -6.77
C THR A 481 -9.70 21.19 -6.25
N CYS A 482 -9.94 22.49 -6.28
CA CYS A 482 -11.26 23.07 -6.11
C CYS A 482 -11.94 23.28 -7.46
N TYR A 483 -13.26 23.18 -7.52
CA TYR A 483 -14.05 23.57 -8.67
C TYR A 483 -14.38 25.05 -8.55
N ASP A 484 -13.76 25.87 -9.37
CA ASP A 484 -13.83 27.33 -9.23
C ASP A 484 -13.82 28.10 -10.57
N ASN A 485 -14.04 27.37 -11.67
CA ASN A 485 -14.04 28.00 -12.99
C ASN A 485 -14.98 27.30 -13.99
N ASP A 486 -15.26 27.98 -15.10
CA ASP A 486 -16.18 27.53 -16.16
C ASP A 486 -15.79 26.19 -16.83
N ILE A 487 -14.57 25.72 -16.63
CA ILE A 487 -14.07 24.47 -17.21
C ILE A 487 -14.29 23.27 -16.29
N LEU A 488 -14.29 23.51 -14.97
CA LEU A 488 -14.48 22.51 -13.93
C LEU A 488 -15.40 23.10 -12.87
N ASP A 489 -16.70 22.97 -13.08
CA ASP A 489 -17.75 23.56 -12.23
C ASP A 489 -18.27 22.61 -11.14
N GLY A 490 -17.89 21.33 -11.19
CA GLY A 490 -18.40 20.32 -10.27
C GLY A 490 -19.87 19.99 -10.47
N ILE A 491 -20.47 20.31 -11.62
CA ILE A 491 -21.87 20.05 -11.99
C ILE A 491 -21.92 19.32 -13.33
N GLU A 492 -21.48 19.98 -14.41
CA GLU A 492 -21.42 19.41 -15.76
C GLU A 492 -20.04 18.79 -16.05
N THR A 493 -19.01 19.27 -15.34
CA THR A 493 -17.64 18.80 -15.45
C THR A 493 -17.03 18.58 -14.08
N CYS A 494 -16.33 17.47 -13.91
CA CYS A 494 -15.63 17.15 -12.66
C CYS A 494 -14.31 16.45 -12.91
N ILE A 495 -13.57 16.18 -11.84
CA ILE A 495 -12.34 15.38 -11.87
C ILE A 495 -12.65 13.98 -11.39
N GLN A 496 -12.18 12.99 -12.15
CA GLN A 496 -12.04 11.62 -11.70
C GLN A 496 -10.66 11.39 -11.10
N ARG A 497 -10.57 10.44 -10.17
CA ARG A 497 -9.29 9.95 -9.64
C ARG A 497 -9.13 8.45 -9.95
N ILE A 498 -7.90 8.03 -10.17
CA ILE A 498 -7.55 6.62 -10.36
C ILE A 498 -6.87 6.07 -9.10
N HIS A 499 -6.22 6.93 -8.33
CA HIS A 499 -5.71 6.56 -7.03
C HIS A 499 -6.41 7.34 -5.92
N VAL A 500 -6.31 6.82 -4.72
CA VAL A 500 -6.66 7.49 -3.47
C VAL A 500 -5.45 7.45 -2.54
N THR A 501 -5.41 8.36 -1.60
CA THR A 501 -4.40 8.36 -0.54
C THR A 501 -5.08 8.13 0.79
N GLY A 502 -4.58 7.14 1.50
CA GLY A 502 -5.05 6.83 2.84
C GLY A 502 -6.54 6.50 2.92
N GLY A 503 -7.13 6.83 4.05
CA GLY A 503 -8.43 6.39 4.44
C GLY A 503 -9.62 7.24 4.01
N THR A 504 -9.51 8.18 3.08
CA THR A 504 -10.66 9.01 2.67
C THR A 504 -11.31 8.54 1.38
N SER A 505 -11.81 7.30 1.36
CA SER A 505 -12.40 6.70 0.16
C SER A 505 -13.77 6.10 0.40
N ALA A 506 -14.77 6.52 -0.40
CA ALA A 506 -16.11 5.96 -0.42
C ALA A 506 -16.37 5.14 -1.68
N ALA A 507 -17.36 4.24 -1.61
CA ALA A 507 -17.85 3.50 -2.77
C ALA A 507 -19.34 3.22 -2.63
N LEU A 508 -20.09 3.36 -3.73
CA LEU A 508 -21.46 2.88 -3.81
C LEU A 508 -21.47 1.36 -3.91
N ILE A 509 -22.30 0.73 -3.11
CA ILE A 509 -22.37 -0.73 -3.02
C ILE A 509 -22.84 -1.33 -4.34
N ASP A 510 -23.80 -0.70 -5.02
CA ASP A 510 -24.27 -1.15 -6.33
C ASP A 510 -23.14 -1.12 -7.36
N SER A 511 -22.24 -0.14 -7.32
CA SER A 511 -21.07 -0.06 -8.20
C SER A 511 -20.04 -1.13 -7.82
N ILE A 512 -19.82 -1.40 -6.52
CA ILE A 512 -18.96 -2.50 -6.08
C ILE A 512 -19.49 -3.85 -6.62
N ARG A 513 -20.77 -4.13 -6.43
CA ARG A 513 -21.41 -5.37 -6.89
C ARG A 513 -21.35 -5.53 -8.43
N LYS A 514 -21.56 -4.44 -9.15
CA LYS A 514 -21.53 -4.42 -10.61
C LYS A 514 -20.13 -4.64 -11.18
N HIS A 515 -19.13 -3.95 -10.65
CA HIS A 515 -17.76 -3.97 -11.19
C HIS A 515 -16.85 -5.00 -10.49
N ARG A 516 -17.20 -5.41 -9.27
CA ARG A 516 -16.48 -6.40 -8.45
C ARG A 516 -14.98 -6.11 -8.36
N PRO A 517 -14.58 -4.89 -7.95
CA PRO A 517 -13.19 -4.58 -7.72
C PRO A 517 -12.68 -5.31 -6.48
N PHE A 518 -11.41 -5.68 -6.48
CA PHE A 518 -10.75 -6.24 -5.30
C PHE A 518 -9.26 -5.89 -5.31
N THR A 519 -8.68 -5.81 -4.13
CA THR A 519 -7.24 -5.79 -3.96
C THR A 519 -6.77 -7.22 -3.74
N PRO A 520 -5.81 -7.72 -4.53
CA PRO A 520 -5.25 -9.04 -4.28
C PRO A 520 -4.69 -9.17 -2.86
N SER A 521 -4.87 -10.33 -2.26
CA SER A 521 -4.50 -10.60 -0.85
C SER A 521 -3.00 -10.49 -0.57
N PHE A 522 -2.16 -10.53 -1.60
CA PHE A 522 -0.71 -10.34 -1.49
C PHE A 522 -0.26 -8.87 -1.45
N ILE A 523 -1.16 -7.92 -1.62
CA ILE A 523 -0.85 -6.48 -1.54
C ILE A 523 -0.85 -6.06 -0.08
N GLY A 524 0.33 -5.78 0.45
CA GLY A 524 0.51 -5.38 1.86
C GLY A 524 0.45 -3.89 2.12
N ARG A 525 0.66 -3.04 1.10
CA ARG A 525 0.56 -1.57 1.20
C ARG A 525 0.00 -0.96 -0.06
N ALA A 526 -0.67 0.19 0.09
CA ALA A 526 -1.39 0.89 -0.97
C ALA A 526 -2.49 -0.01 -1.59
N GLU A 527 -3.17 -0.73 -0.74
CA GLU A 527 -4.28 -1.62 -1.07
C GLU A 527 -5.43 -0.86 -1.74
N ASP A 528 -5.69 0.35 -1.30
CA ASP A 528 -6.65 1.29 -1.86
C ASP A 528 -6.29 1.69 -3.30
N GLN A 529 -5.01 1.89 -3.60
CA GLN A 529 -4.53 2.18 -4.95
C GLN A 529 -4.62 0.96 -5.87
N ALA A 530 -4.38 -0.25 -5.32
CA ALA A 530 -4.48 -1.50 -6.08
C ALA A 530 -5.93 -1.89 -6.40
N TYR A 531 -6.90 -1.49 -5.58
CA TYR A 531 -8.30 -1.90 -5.65
C TYR A 531 -8.95 -1.64 -7.01
N LEU A 532 -8.72 -0.49 -7.59
CA LEU A 532 -9.31 -0.13 -8.87
C LEU A 532 -8.60 -0.79 -10.06
N LEU A 533 -7.34 -1.18 -9.92
CA LEU A 533 -6.52 -1.68 -11.04
C LEU A 533 -7.11 -2.94 -11.67
N CYS A 534 -7.75 -3.81 -10.90
CA CYS A 534 -8.34 -5.07 -11.38
C CYS A 534 -9.57 -4.89 -12.28
N CYS A 535 -10.16 -3.69 -12.31
CA CYS A 535 -11.35 -3.40 -13.12
C CYS A 535 -11.21 -2.16 -14.03
N LEU A 536 -9.99 -1.62 -14.20
CA LEU A 536 -9.74 -0.40 -15.00
C LEU A 536 -10.35 -0.44 -16.40
N PHE A 537 -10.34 -1.61 -17.06
CA PHE A 537 -10.83 -1.83 -18.41
C PHE A 537 -11.75 -3.04 -18.52
N LYS A 538 -12.29 -3.52 -17.39
CA LYS A 538 -13.12 -4.73 -17.32
C LYS A 538 -14.42 -4.59 -18.11
N ASN A 539 -15.01 -3.40 -18.10
CA ASN A 539 -16.23 -3.10 -18.83
C ASN A 539 -15.93 -2.08 -19.95
N PRO A 540 -16.00 -2.47 -21.23
CA PRO A 540 -15.72 -1.56 -22.33
C PRO A 540 -16.71 -0.41 -22.41
N ASP A 541 -17.94 -0.59 -21.88
CA ASP A 541 -19.01 0.39 -21.97
C ASP A 541 -18.96 1.41 -20.81
N LYS A 542 -18.51 1.00 -19.62
CA LYS A 542 -18.45 1.87 -18.43
C LYS A 542 -17.31 1.47 -17.50
N ASN A 543 -16.35 2.34 -17.36
CA ASN A 543 -15.22 2.13 -16.45
C ASN A 543 -15.51 2.74 -15.08
N LEU A 544 -15.27 2.00 -14.00
CA LEU A 544 -15.41 2.50 -12.65
C LEU A 544 -14.30 3.50 -12.32
N ARG A 545 -14.66 4.62 -11.67
CA ARG A 545 -13.73 5.70 -11.28
C ARG A 545 -14.11 6.27 -9.91
N TYR A 546 -13.15 6.94 -9.29
CA TYR A 546 -13.38 7.79 -8.13
C TYR A 546 -13.79 9.18 -8.57
N LEU A 547 -14.90 9.69 -8.09
CA LEU A 547 -15.20 11.11 -8.07
C LEU A 547 -14.22 11.81 -7.13
N HIS A 548 -13.50 12.82 -7.58
CA HIS A 548 -12.83 13.74 -6.68
C HIS A 548 -13.85 14.62 -5.97
N LYS A 549 -13.85 14.60 -4.64
CA LYS A 549 -14.74 15.47 -3.85
C LYS A 549 -13.90 16.56 -3.17
N PRO A 550 -13.86 17.78 -3.74
CA PRO A 550 -13.17 18.90 -3.11
C PRO A 550 -13.86 19.21 -1.78
N GLY A 551 -13.07 19.45 -0.74
CA GLY A 551 -13.56 19.78 0.59
C GLY A 551 -13.85 18.58 1.50
N LEU A 552 -13.98 17.36 1.01
CA LEU A 552 -14.03 16.18 1.87
C LEU A 552 -12.62 15.90 2.40
N ILE A 553 -12.25 16.54 3.50
CA ILE A 553 -10.89 16.53 4.05
C ILE A 553 -10.92 15.90 5.44
N MET A 554 -10.08 14.89 5.66
CA MET A 554 -9.76 14.38 6.99
C MET A 554 -8.36 14.85 7.41
N ARG A 555 -8.23 15.14 8.69
CA ARG A 555 -7.00 15.64 9.29
C ARG A 555 -6.33 14.54 10.12
N HIS A 556 -5.04 14.63 10.21
CA HIS A 556 -4.19 13.62 10.76
C HIS A 556 -3.07 14.28 11.59
N ASP A 557 -2.99 13.90 12.84
CA ASP A 557 -1.92 14.34 13.76
C ASP A 557 -1.28 13.14 14.46
N LYS A 558 -0.85 12.20 13.65
CA LYS A 558 -0.32 10.91 14.06
C LYS A 558 0.86 11.02 15.02
N GLU A 559 1.74 11.97 14.76
CA GLU A 559 2.95 12.15 15.58
C GLU A 559 2.63 12.62 16.99
N ALA A 560 1.49 13.28 17.19
CA ALA A 560 1.07 13.74 18.51
C ALA A 560 0.65 12.58 19.44
N PHE A 561 0.07 11.51 18.90
CA PHE A 561 -0.44 10.41 19.74
C PHE A 561 0.25 9.06 19.52
N ALA A 562 0.90 8.83 18.39
CA ALA A 562 1.51 7.54 18.05
C ALA A 562 3.02 7.61 17.75
N GLY A 563 3.73 8.65 18.17
CA GLY A 563 5.13 8.90 17.81
C GLY A 563 6.08 7.72 18.08
N GLN A 564 5.92 7.04 19.22
CA GLN A 564 6.75 5.86 19.55
C GLN A 564 6.44 4.66 18.64
N ALA A 565 5.16 4.41 18.36
CA ALA A 565 4.76 3.33 17.46
C ALA A 565 5.25 3.58 16.02
N ILE A 566 5.21 4.83 15.57
CA ILE A 566 5.75 5.22 14.25
C ILE A 566 7.25 4.95 14.15
N GLU A 567 8.00 5.34 15.16
CA GLU A 567 9.45 5.13 15.17
C GLU A 567 9.79 3.63 15.22
N GLY A 568 9.08 2.84 16.04
CA GLY A 568 9.23 1.39 16.08
C GLY A 568 8.91 0.70 14.75
N ALA A 569 7.93 1.20 14.01
CA ALA A 569 7.52 0.64 12.72
C ALA A 569 8.38 1.08 11.51
N LYS A 570 9.30 2.03 11.69
CA LYS A 570 10.06 2.68 10.61
C LYS A 570 10.78 1.70 9.66
N LEU A 571 11.46 0.69 10.21
CA LEU A 571 12.15 -0.31 9.41
C LEU A 571 11.16 -1.21 8.64
N GLY A 572 10.08 -1.62 9.30
CA GLY A 572 9.01 -2.42 8.70
C GLY A 572 8.33 -1.70 7.53
N LYS A 573 8.06 -0.41 7.68
CA LYS A 573 7.50 0.44 6.62
C LYS A 573 8.43 0.56 5.43
N TYR A 574 9.72 0.79 5.68
CA TYR A 574 10.71 0.89 4.61
C TYR A 574 10.78 -0.41 3.80
N ILE A 575 10.88 -1.55 4.47
CA ILE A 575 10.87 -2.86 3.80
C ILE A 575 9.54 -3.07 3.06
N GLY A 576 8.43 -2.68 3.68
CA GLY A 576 7.10 -2.70 3.05
C GLY A 576 7.04 -1.94 1.73
N ASP A 577 7.74 -0.80 1.60
CA ASP A 577 7.84 -0.05 0.34
C ASP A 577 8.63 -0.79 -0.74
N LEU A 578 9.69 -1.50 -0.36
CA LEU A 578 10.42 -2.36 -1.29
C LEU A 578 9.56 -3.54 -1.76
N VAL A 579 8.87 -4.20 -0.84
CA VAL A 579 7.91 -5.27 -1.13
C VAL A 579 6.77 -4.77 -2.02
N ARG A 580 6.23 -3.59 -1.75
CA ARG A 580 5.20 -2.92 -2.59
C ARG A 580 5.67 -2.77 -4.03
N THR A 581 6.91 -2.31 -4.25
CA THR A 581 7.46 -2.15 -5.60
C THR A 581 7.50 -3.49 -6.35
N LEU A 582 7.86 -4.57 -5.68
CA LEU A 582 7.85 -5.92 -6.26
C LEU A 582 6.42 -6.37 -6.60
N TYR A 583 5.52 -6.36 -5.63
CA TYR A 583 4.15 -6.85 -5.82
C TYR A 583 3.38 -6.03 -6.85
N PHE A 584 3.43 -4.70 -6.81
CA PHE A 584 2.72 -3.88 -7.81
C PHE A 584 3.23 -4.09 -9.23
N SER A 585 4.55 -4.25 -9.40
CA SER A 585 5.14 -4.52 -10.71
C SER A 585 4.68 -5.85 -11.30
N TYR A 586 4.66 -6.91 -10.49
CA TYR A 586 4.21 -8.24 -10.91
C TYR A 586 2.68 -8.34 -10.98
N TYR A 587 1.94 -7.65 -10.12
CA TYR A 587 0.50 -7.51 -10.21
C TYR A 587 0.07 -6.83 -11.52
N ALA A 588 0.70 -5.71 -11.87
CA ALA A 588 0.42 -5.04 -13.15
C ALA A 588 0.65 -5.95 -14.36
N ARG A 589 1.60 -6.89 -14.27
CA ARG A 589 1.85 -7.92 -15.30
C ARG A 589 0.85 -9.09 -15.26
N ALA A 590 0.15 -9.28 -14.14
CA ALA A 590 -0.87 -10.34 -13.98
C ALA A 590 -2.26 -9.90 -14.47
N LEU A 591 -2.49 -8.60 -14.62
CA LEU A 591 -3.76 -8.04 -15.11
C LEU A 591 -4.04 -8.46 -16.56
N PRO A 592 -5.31 -8.59 -16.97
CA PRO A 592 -5.68 -8.99 -18.33
C PRO A 592 -5.35 -7.94 -19.41
N TRP A 593 -4.91 -6.77 -19.03
CA TRP A 593 -4.46 -5.68 -19.92
C TRP A 593 -2.97 -5.38 -19.73
N SER A 594 -2.37 -4.73 -20.72
CA SER A 594 -0.92 -4.50 -20.70
C SER A 594 -0.49 -3.49 -19.62
N VAL A 595 0.73 -3.67 -19.10
CA VAL A 595 1.38 -2.69 -18.20
C VAL A 595 1.40 -1.29 -18.81
N LYS A 596 1.61 -1.19 -20.14
CA LYS A 596 1.58 0.09 -20.87
C LYS A 596 0.21 0.78 -20.79
N GLN A 597 -0.88 0.01 -20.92
CA GLN A 597 -2.24 0.55 -20.76
C GLN A 597 -2.47 1.02 -19.32
N THR A 598 -2.06 0.23 -18.33
CA THR A 598 -2.15 0.60 -16.91
C THR A 598 -1.39 1.90 -16.64
N LYS A 599 -0.11 1.97 -17.00
CA LYS A 599 0.73 3.15 -16.75
C LYS A 599 0.24 4.42 -17.47
N ARG A 600 -0.51 4.29 -18.56
CA ARG A 600 -1.09 5.44 -19.24
C ARG A 600 -2.21 6.10 -18.46
N ILE A 601 -2.96 5.32 -17.67
CA ILE A 601 -4.15 5.81 -16.96
C ILE A 601 -3.86 6.16 -15.49
N ILE A 602 -3.00 5.42 -14.82
CA ILE A 602 -2.63 5.73 -13.43
C ILE A 602 -1.81 7.02 -13.35
N ASP A 603 -1.81 7.62 -12.19
CA ASP A 603 -1.01 8.81 -11.93
C ASP A 603 0.47 8.50 -11.69
N PRO A 604 1.34 9.51 -11.65
CA PRO A 604 2.76 9.30 -11.43
C PRO A 604 3.10 8.65 -10.08
N PHE A 605 2.31 8.93 -9.03
CA PHE A 605 2.56 8.37 -7.70
C PHE A 605 2.33 6.85 -7.69
N THR A 606 1.18 6.37 -8.13
CA THR A 606 0.92 4.93 -8.26
C THR A 606 1.85 4.30 -9.31
N GLY A 607 2.12 5.03 -10.40
CA GLY A 607 2.99 4.59 -11.48
C GLY A 607 4.42 4.28 -11.07
N CYS A 608 4.96 4.96 -10.05
CA CYS A 608 6.34 4.76 -9.60
C CYS A 608 6.57 3.38 -8.95
N PHE A 609 5.51 2.73 -8.45
CA PHE A 609 5.60 1.36 -7.91
C PHE A 609 5.48 0.28 -8.99
N VAL A 610 5.16 0.64 -10.23
CA VAL A 610 5.07 -0.30 -11.35
C VAL A 610 6.33 -0.18 -12.20
N SER A 611 7.39 -0.84 -11.75
CA SER A 611 8.70 -0.81 -12.43
C SER A 611 8.81 -1.89 -13.51
N ARG A 612 9.60 -1.61 -14.55
CA ARG A 612 10.05 -2.63 -15.52
C ARG A 612 11.17 -3.50 -14.96
N ILE A 613 11.93 -2.94 -14.02
CA ILE A 613 13.10 -3.51 -13.41
C ILE A 613 12.97 -3.51 -11.87
N PRO A 614 11.90 -4.13 -11.31
CA PRO A 614 11.61 -4.02 -9.90
C PRO A 614 12.70 -4.63 -9.00
N PHE A 615 13.36 -5.70 -9.41
CA PHE A 615 14.49 -6.26 -8.64
C PHE A 615 15.64 -5.26 -8.57
N THR A 616 16.02 -4.69 -9.71
CA THR A 616 17.07 -3.67 -9.77
C THR A 616 16.78 -2.50 -8.86
N VAL A 617 15.55 -1.96 -8.92
CA VAL A 617 15.13 -0.83 -8.07
C VAL A 617 15.23 -1.19 -6.60
N VAL A 618 14.75 -2.36 -6.19
CA VAL A 618 14.75 -2.81 -4.79
C VAL A 618 16.17 -3.01 -4.27
N TYR A 619 17.02 -3.72 -5.01
CA TYR A 619 18.42 -3.94 -4.58
C TYR A 619 19.20 -2.62 -4.46
N LEU A 620 19.05 -1.71 -5.44
CA LEU A 620 19.77 -0.44 -5.43
C LEU A 620 19.26 0.49 -4.33
N ARG A 621 17.93 0.58 -4.13
CA ARG A 621 17.36 1.38 -3.04
C ARG A 621 17.88 0.90 -1.69
N LEU A 622 17.78 -0.40 -1.42
CA LEU A 622 18.25 -0.99 -0.17
C LEU A 622 19.74 -0.72 0.07
N ALA A 623 20.58 -1.00 -0.93
CA ALA A 623 22.02 -0.86 -0.77
C ALA A 623 22.46 0.60 -0.59
N LEU A 624 21.84 1.55 -1.29
CA LEU A 624 22.13 2.98 -1.15
C LEU A 624 21.62 3.55 0.17
N ASN A 625 20.48 3.09 0.66
CA ASN A 625 19.97 3.48 1.98
C ASN A 625 20.89 2.95 3.09
N LEU A 626 21.26 1.68 3.03
CA LEU A 626 22.21 1.07 3.98
C LEU A 626 23.57 1.76 3.99
N ALA A 627 24.06 2.23 2.84
CA ALA A 627 25.28 3.02 2.78
C ALA A 627 25.18 4.29 3.63
N GLY A 628 24.00 4.91 3.71
CA GLY A 628 23.72 6.06 4.59
C GLY A 628 23.78 5.71 6.09
N PHE A 629 23.29 4.52 6.48
CA PHE A 629 23.39 4.04 7.86
C PHE A 629 24.81 3.71 8.28
N PHE A 630 25.62 3.17 7.39
CA PHE A 630 26.98 2.72 7.68
C PHE A 630 28.05 3.82 7.48
N ALA A 631 27.74 4.93 6.84
CA ALA A 631 28.69 6.00 6.57
C ALA A 631 29.11 6.79 7.83
N PRO A 632 28.22 7.14 8.78
CA PRO A 632 28.59 7.81 10.02
C PRO A 632 29.35 6.89 10.96
N ASP A 633 30.23 7.46 11.78
CA ASP A 633 30.84 6.74 12.90
C ASP A 633 29.93 6.81 14.14
N ASP A 634 28.70 6.33 13.97
CA ASP A 634 27.63 6.33 14.96
C ASP A 634 27.19 4.87 15.22
N PRO A 635 27.43 4.33 16.42
CA PRO A 635 27.09 2.96 16.74
C PRO A 635 25.58 2.66 16.62
N VAL A 636 24.72 3.62 16.98
CA VAL A 636 23.26 3.45 16.91
C VAL A 636 22.81 3.28 15.47
N LYS A 637 23.29 4.15 14.57
CA LYS A 637 22.97 4.01 13.13
C LYS A 637 23.52 2.72 12.52
N LYS A 638 24.71 2.27 12.93
CA LYS A 638 25.28 1.01 12.46
C LYS A 638 24.45 -0.19 12.92
N GLU A 639 23.94 -0.17 14.15
CA GLU A 639 23.03 -1.21 14.66
C GLU A 639 21.69 -1.21 13.91
N GLU A 640 21.08 -0.04 13.67
CA GLU A 640 19.88 0.10 12.85
C GLU A 640 20.12 -0.42 11.42
N GLY A 641 21.26 -0.10 10.82
CA GLY A 641 21.66 -0.64 9.50
C GLY A 641 21.79 -2.14 9.50
N LEU A 642 22.35 -2.74 10.55
CA LEU A 642 22.42 -4.19 10.71
C LEU A 642 21.02 -4.82 10.81
N LYS A 643 20.13 -4.24 11.62
CA LYS A 643 18.73 -4.68 11.75
C LYS A 643 18.01 -4.59 10.40
N LEU A 644 18.13 -3.46 9.72
CA LEU A 644 17.52 -3.24 8.41
C LEU A 644 18.00 -4.28 7.38
N LEU A 645 19.31 -4.52 7.28
CA LEU A 645 19.88 -5.48 6.34
C LEU A 645 19.37 -6.90 6.63
N THR A 646 19.40 -7.32 7.89
CA THR A 646 18.97 -8.67 8.29
C THR A 646 17.50 -8.91 7.97
N LEU A 647 16.62 -7.98 8.39
CA LEU A 647 15.19 -8.07 8.12
C LEU A 647 14.87 -7.98 6.62
N SER A 648 15.61 -7.15 5.88
CA SER A 648 15.40 -7.02 4.43
C SER A 648 15.79 -8.29 3.69
N ALA A 649 16.92 -8.91 4.03
CA ALA A 649 17.36 -10.14 3.39
C ALA A 649 16.35 -11.28 3.67
N ASP A 650 15.94 -11.48 4.92
CA ASP A 650 14.94 -12.50 5.31
C ASP A 650 13.62 -12.34 4.53
N ARG A 651 13.13 -11.10 4.38
CA ARG A 651 11.81 -10.85 3.76
C ARG A 651 11.85 -10.77 2.24
N LEU A 652 12.94 -10.26 1.65
CA LEU A 652 13.01 -10.02 0.21
C LEU A 652 13.55 -11.23 -0.55
N GLU A 653 14.45 -12.05 0.01
CA GLU A 653 15.04 -13.16 -0.73
C GLU A 653 14.01 -14.19 -1.21
N GLY A 654 13.18 -14.67 -0.28
CA GLY A 654 12.10 -15.60 -0.62
C GLY A 654 11.14 -15.03 -1.66
N LEU A 655 10.70 -13.78 -1.44
CA LEU A 655 9.80 -13.09 -2.36
C LEU A 655 10.40 -12.90 -3.76
N ILE A 656 11.64 -12.43 -3.83
CA ILE A 656 12.34 -12.22 -5.12
C ILE A 656 12.49 -13.56 -5.87
N ARG A 657 12.89 -14.62 -5.17
CA ARG A 657 13.01 -15.96 -5.76
C ARG A 657 11.67 -16.47 -6.30
N ASP A 658 10.59 -16.26 -5.54
CA ASP A 658 9.25 -16.70 -5.96
C ASP A 658 8.76 -15.90 -7.17
N LEU A 659 8.96 -14.58 -7.19
CA LEU A 659 8.58 -13.71 -8.31
C LEU A 659 9.46 -13.90 -9.56
N ASP A 660 10.69 -14.40 -9.40
CA ASP A 660 11.61 -14.64 -10.51
C ASP A 660 11.24 -15.86 -11.38
N ASN A 661 10.21 -16.61 -10.97
CA ASN A 661 9.70 -17.75 -11.72
C ASN A 661 8.92 -17.32 -12.97
N THR A 662 9.03 -18.12 -14.03
CA THR A 662 8.27 -17.93 -15.27
C THR A 662 7.39 -19.15 -15.50
N PRO A 663 6.08 -19.01 -15.76
CA PRO A 663 5.32 -17.74 -15.92
C PRO A 663 5.16 -16.98 -14.61
N ASN A 664 4.76 -15.68 -14.69
CA ASN A 664 4.53 -14.83 -13.53
C ASN A 664 3.61 -15.53 -12.49
N PRO A 665 4.11 -15.85 -11.30
CA PRO A 665 3.38 -16.65 -10.31
C PRO A 665 2.13 -15.94 -9.78
N LEU A 666 2.10 -14.59 -9.84
CA LEU A 666 0.93 -13.83 -9.41
C LEU A 666 -0.23 -13.92 -10.42
N SER A 667 0.00 -14.36 -11.67
CA SER A 667 -1.08 -14.49 -12.66
C SER A 667 -2.10 -15.57 -12.28
N ALA A 668 -1.63 -16.74 -11.83
CA ALA A 668 -2.50 -17.79 -11.34
C ALA A 668 -3.23 -17.36 -10.07
N ARG A 669 -2.49 -16.82 -9.11
CA ARG A 669 -3.05 -16.33 -7.85
C ARG A 669 -4.11 -15.24 -8.05
N TYR A 670 -3.86 -14.28 -8.96
CA TYR A 670 -4.85 -13.27 -9.33
C TYR A 670 -6.12 -13.90 -9.93
N GLY A 671 -5.97 -14.92 -10.79
CA GLY A 671 -7.09 -15.64 -11.38
C GLY A 671 -7.94 -16.36 -10.34
N ASP A 672 -7.30 -17.10 -9.43
CA ASP A 672 -7.95 -17.82 -8.34
C ASP A 672 -8.69 -16.86 -7.38
N GLU A 673 -8.05 -15.74 -7.02
CA GLU A 673 -8.67 -14.74 -6.15
C GLU A 673 -9.86 -14.05 -6.83
N LYS A 674 -9.74 -13.77 -8.13
CA LYS A 674 -10.85 -13.24 -8.92
C LYS A 674 -12.05 -14.18 -8.93
N GLU A 675 -11.81 -15.46 -9.13
CA GLU A 675 -12.86 -16.49 -9.07
C GLU A 675 -13.57 -16.51 -7.71
N GLY A 676 -12.81 -16.50 -6.63
CA GLY A 676 -13.36 -16.44 -5.27
C GLY A 676 -14.28 -15.24 -5.04
N TRP A 677 -13.86 -14.05 -5.47
CA TRP A 677 -14.69 -12.84 -5.38
C TRP A 677 -15.91 -12.87 -6.31
N ASP A 678 -15.77 -13.39 -7.53
CA ASP A 678 -16.90 -13.52 -8.46
C ASP A 678 -17.97 -14.45 -7.87
N ILE A 679 -17.59 -15.61 -7.27
CA ILE A 679 -18.52 -16.52 -6.59
C ILE A 679 -19.20 -15.81 -5.40
N PHE A 680 -18.45 -15.09 -4.58
CA PHE A 680 -19.01 -14.36 -3.44
C PHE A 680 -20.13 -13.40 -3.87
N TYR A 681 -19.88 -12.57 -4.89
CA TYR A 681 -20.89 -11.63 -5.37
C TYR A 681 -22.07 -12.34 -6.06
N ASP A 682 -21.83 -13.43 -6.82
CA ASP A 682 -22.89 -14.21 -7.42
C ASP A 682 -23.83 -14.81 -6.35
N VAL A 683 -23.28 -15.30 -5.24
CA VAL A 683 -24.07 -15.80 -4.10
C VAL A 683 -24.94 -14.69 -3.52
N LEU A 684 -24.39 -13.51 -3.30
CA LEU A 684 -25.17 -12.37 -2.77
C LEU A 684 -26.30 -11.96 -3.71
N ASP A 685 -26.04 -11.92 -5.02
CA ASP A 685 -27.04 -11.58 -6.03
C ASP A 685 -28.18 -12.61 -6.03
N ARG A 686 -27.87 -13.90 -5.90
CA ARG A 686 -28.87 -14.98 -5.81
C ARG A 686 -29.67 -14.95 -4.50
N ILE A 687 -29.02 -14.67 -3.38
CA ILE A 687 -29.73 -14.51 -2.09
C ILE A 687 -30.71 -13.33 -2.18
N GLU A 688 -30.30 -12.20 -2.75
CA GLU A 688 -31.17 -11.04 -2.94
C GLU A 688 -32.37 -11.36 -3.82
N GLU A 689 -32.18 -12.06 -4.94
CA GLU A 689 -33.26 -12.56 -5.79
C GLU A 689 -34.24 -13.49 -5.01
N GLY A 690 -33.68 -14.38 -4.15
CA GLY A 690 -34.44 -15.25 -3.29
C GLY A 690 -35.31 -14.46 -2.29
N LEU A 691 -34.71 -13.47 -1.61
CA LEU A 691 -35.40 -12.60 -0.67
C LEU A 691 -36.55 -11.83 -1.35
N ALA A 692 -36.31 -11.32 -2.56
CA ALA A 692 -37.35 -10.62 -3.34
C ALA A 692 -38.52 -11.52 -3.73
N LYS A 693 -38.27 -12.84 -3.87
CA LYS A 693 -39.29 -13.84 -4.18
C LYS A 693 -39.94 -14.50 -2.96
N GLY A 694 -39.48 -14.16 -1.74
CA GLY A 694 -39.95 -14.76 -0.50
C GLY A 694 -39.45 -16.19 -0.27
N ASP A 695 -38.26 -16.55 -0.77
CA ASP A 695 -37.64 -17.86 -0.57
C ASP A 695 -37.28 -18.07 0.92
N ASP A 696 -37.84 -19.13 1.51
CA ASP A 696 -37.65 -19.48 2.92
C ASP A 696 -36.17 -19.64 3.29
N PHE A 697 -35.37 -20.25 2.39
CA PHE A 697 -33.95 -20.43 2.64
C PHE A 697 -33.18 -19.08 2.67
N ALA A 698 -33.49 -18.17 1.74
CA ALA A 698 -32.89 -16.84 1.76
C ALA A 698 -33.28 -16.06 3.03
N MET A 699 -34.55 -16.20 3.50
CA MET A 699 -35.00 -15.61 4.75
C MET A 699 -34.30 -16.19 5.97
N GLU A 700 -34.04 -17.50 5.99
CA GLU A 700 -33.24 -18.16 7.03
C GLU A 700 -31.81 -17.63 7.06
N LEU A 701 -31.13 -17.50 5.90
CA LEU A 701 -29.80 -16.91 5.82
C LEU A 701 -29.77 -15.48 6.33
N ARG A 702 -30.79 -14.66 5.99
CA ARG A 702 -30.92 -13.30 6.51
C ARG A 702 -31.05 -13.27 8.04
N GLN A 703 -31.83 -14.18 8.61
CA GLN A 703 -32.00 -14.27 10.06
C GLN A 703 -30.69 -14.64 10.76
N LYS A 704 -30.00 -15.68 10.28
CA LYS A 704 -28.68 -16.07 10.79
C LYS A 704 -27.66 -14.94 10.68
N THR A 705 -27.69 -14.20 9.57
CA THR A 705 -26.81 -13.04 9.36
C THR A 705 -27.03 -11.98 10.44
N ARG A 706 -28.30 -11.63 10.74
CA ARG A 706 -28.60 -10.63 11.76
C ARG A 706 -28.15 -11.05 13.16
N GLU A 707 -28.26 -12.32 13.50
CA GLU A 707 -27.75 -12.86 14.76
C GLU A 707 -26.23 -12.76 14.82
N LEU A 708 -25.52 -13.20 13.77
CA LEU A 708 -24.07 -13.11 13.69
C LEU A 708 -23.55 -11.66 13.78
N VAL A 709 -24.17 -10.76 13.04
CA VAL A 709 -23.80 -9.32 13.04
C VAL A 709 -24.05 -8.69 14.41
N ASN A 710 -25.12 -9.11 15.09
CA ASN A 710 -25.38 -8.65 16.47
C ASN A 710 -24.35 -9.15 17.48
N ASP A 711 -23.80 -10.37 17.28
CA ASP A 711 -22.67 -10.89 18.10
C ASP A 711 -21.37 -10.07 17.87
N CYS A 712 -21.26 -9.40 16.72
CA CYS A 712 -20.12 -8.51 16.44
C CYS A 712 -20.29 -7.10 17.02
N LEU A 713 -21.49 -6.72 17.47
CA LEU A 713 -21.77 -5.40 18.03
C LEU A 713 -21.10 -5.24 19.40
N VAL A 714 -20.27 -4.22 19.53
CA VAL A 714 -19.66 -3.85 20.82
C VAL A 714 -20.70 -3.09 21.65
N GLN A 715 -21.04 -3.66 22.80
CA GLN A 715 -21.88 -2.98 23.78
C GLN A 715 -21.03 -2.01 24.60
N VAL A 716 -20.95 -0.75 24.19
CA VAL A 716 -20.22 0.30 24.90
C VAL A 716 -21.09 0.79 26.07
N GLY A 717 -20.71 0.38 27.28
CA GLY A 717 -21.28 0.88 28.55
C GLY A 717 -22.63 0.26 28.93
N ARG A 718 -22.59 -0.68 29.86
CA ARG A 718 -23.69 -0.87 30.83
C ARG A 718 -23.46 -0.04 32.07
#